data_0091a2551b644016c8ba3abc07f478ea
#
_entry.id   0091a2551b644016c8ba3abc07f478ea
#
_cell.length_a   1.000
_cell.length_b   1.000
_cell.length_c   1.000
_cell.angle_alpha   90.00
_cell.angle_beta   90.00
_cell.angle_gamma   90.00
#
_symmetry.space_group_name_H-M   'P 1'
#
loop_
_entity.id
_entity.type
_entity.pdbx_description
1 polymer ?
#
loop_
_entity_poly.entity_id
_entity_poly.type
_entity_poly.pdbx_seq_one_letter_code
_entity_poly.pdbx_strand_id
1 'polypeptide(L)'
;MKISLLSSALFGCIFFFSPFSQAVEIHKNRSLEQTENLTENITKILYQVDFVQQQTLPQQWRIPGNNPGNISIQNGVLQIDGRANDIQPTSILLPSSLEQQQNYRIDVEFSLDQPLNSSRWGSVMYDVVTTQGIIPKTYYQFTVRSDVTAKNGTEFGNRKSNGQWNVIEAKSGQTLKEGQSYQASIVVHGNRVQHYLNGQLMQDVEIDQQHLRGDIGLSATGIIMKIRKISISEQNAALSELKTSASAIQNTAFQLSAPPTLIQSGIGDVKATSASFTQANQYYYQLDSKLRVLDATGKVIGDLKSLLETRPKNNIFAFDISDIRIIDALKQFVPEDDLSDITLISKDAQILVEAHQKLPALRTALDLSQYRSSKKRTENLAELVVKTNAAYSKIMILPAQGLDKPSVSYLQRRLMTVWTKQNVTDHVQAATILTTGVNGILSQNSNIYAEVLKKFPKNTLLRRPLIIGHRGVPSLEDENTLESATHAVTLGADIIENDIYLTKDQHLVVMHDNTVNRTTKGTGKIEEMTLAEVQQLRTSHKNYHVPTLAEYFIWLKKNKNTVLMIEIKSSQPTLVQALKAEITKYDVVDQVVTTSFNRDQIQQVKTNMNHVSAGVLVGSLPNAANKSANVKYLLADAQKYVASYHPSYRADLVNIFNEAQQRGVSFWPWNLNDTTFKQLYIAGLNGVTTNDIHKYSNWIVDVQANTQMNMKVGQASAIPLSLKAQNGAMLKALATHFIVLKGSPNHKVENGQLIFTDKGTAYVVAGYSYQIDAQNTYYLYSQPIKMIVN
;
A
#
# COMPACT_ATOMS: atom_id res chain seq x y z
N MET A 1 37.68 15.53 -52.19
CA MET A 1 38.70 15.09 -53.14
C MET A 1 39.10 13.66 -52.73
N LYS A 2 38.55 12.76 -53.46
CA LYS A 2 39.10 11.58 -54.13
C LYS A 2 39.73 10.57 -53.18
N ILE A 3 39.08 9.38 -52.97
CA ILE A 3 39.17 8.16 -53.86
C ILE A 3 40.38 7.31 -53.38
N SER A 4 40.42 6.05 -53.13
CA SER A 4 39.71 4.81 -53.50
C SER A 4 40.57 3.66 -53.02
N LEU A 5 39.99 2.60 -52.60
CA LEU A 5 39.66 1.34 -53.27
C LEU A 5 40.74 0.21 -53.19
N LEU A 6 40.24 -0.94 -52.70
CA LEU A 6 40.47 -2.31 -53.17
C LEU A 6 41.86 -2.93 -52.93
N SER A 7 42.01 -4.14 -52.36
CA SER A 7 41.50 -5.43 -52.84
C SER A 7 41.96 -6.59 -51.96
N SER A 8 41.10 -7.52 -51.71
CA SER A 8 41.11 -8.96 -51.85
C SER A 8 42.43 -9.76 -51.66
N ALA A 9 42.49 -10.77 -50.84
CA ALA A 9 42.29 -12.15 -51.15
C ALA A 9 42.87 -13.14 -50.13
N LEU A 10 42.11 -14.07 -49.73
CA LEU A 10 42.24 -15.55 -49.70
C LEU A 10 43.25 -16.26 -48.74
N PHE A 11 42.64 -17.22 -48.05
CA PHE A 11 43.12 -18.55 -47.58
C PHE A 11 43.92 -18.66 -46.27
N GLY A 12 43.29 -19.43 -45.35
CA GLY A 12 44.01 -20.13 -44.27
C GLY A 12 43.07 -20.63 -43.18
N CYS A 13 42.39 -21.76 -43.33
CA CYS A 13 41.72 -22.49 -42.29
C CYS A 13 42.68 -22.89 -41.19
N ILE A 14 42.47 -22.43 -39.98
CA ILE A 14 43.00 -23.10 -38.78
C ILE A 14 41.88 -23.14 -37.75
N PHE A 15 41.49 -24.37 -37.38
CA PHE A 15 40.56 -24.65 -36.28
C PHE A 15 41.14 -24.18 -34.95
N PHE A 16 40.47 -23.28 -34.25
CA PHE A 16 40.67 -23.13 -32.83
C PHE A 16 39.34 -23.45 -32.10
N PHE A 17 39.40 -24.49 -31.32
CA PHE A 17 38.34 -24.83 -30.36
C PHE A 17 38.14 -23.71 -29.36
N SER A 18 36.91 -23.24 -29.21
CA SER A 18 36.48 -22.25 -28.26
C SER A 18 36.09 -22.93 -26.95
N PRO A 19 36.36 -22.34 -25.79
CA PRO A 19 36.01 -22.91 -24.47
C PRO A 19 34.58 -22.59 -24.05
N PHE A 20 33.58 -23.02 -24.82
CA PHE A 20 32.16 -22.83 -24.48
C PHE A 20 31.50 -24.06 -23.85
N SER A 21 32.24 -25.14 -23.59
CA SER A 21 31.68 -26.40 -23.04
C SER A 21 31.62 -26.45 -21.50
N GLN A 22 32.38 -25.61 -20.77
CA GLN A 22 32.38 -25.68 -19.32
C GLN A 22 31.27 -24.84 -18.65
N ALA A 23 30.74 -23.78 -19.32
CA ALA A 23 29.66 -22.96 -18.77
C ALA A 23 28.26 -23.61 -18.84
N VAL A 24 28.08 -24.57 -19.78
CA VAL A 24 26.79 -25.28 -19.93
C VAL A 24 26.69 -26.46 -18.97
N GLU A 25 27.80 -27.06 -18.54
CA GLU A 25 27.76 -28.14 -17.52
C GLU A 25 27.51 -27.62 -16.09
N ILE A 26 27.98 -26.41 -15.74
CA ILE A 26 27.73 -25.80 -14.42
C ILE A 26 26.28 -25.39 -14.26
N HIS A 27 25.59 -24.96 -15.34
CA HIS A 27 24.16 -24.66 -15.28
C HIS A 27 23.26 -25.92 -15.28
N LYS A 28 23.69 -27.02 -15.89
CA LYS A 28 22.98 -28.31 -15.84
C LYS A 28 23.05 -28.94 -14.44
N ASN A 29 24.19 -28.89 -13.79
CA ASN A 29 24.33 -29.44 -12.44
C ASN A 29 23.60 -28.62 -11.37
N ARG A 30 23.48 -27.26 -11.48
CA ARG A 30 22.66 -26.47 -10.55
C ARG A 30 21.16 -26.66 -10.73
N SER A 31 20.67 -26.90 -11.94
CA SER A 31 19.26 -27.20 -12.16
C SER A 31 18.89 -28.63 -11.75
N LEU A 32 19.83 -29.57 -11.79
CA LEU A 32 19.63 -30.95 -11.34
C LEU A 32 19.67 -31.05 -9.80
N GLU A 33 20.58 -30.36 -9.12
CA GLU A 33 20.59 -30.35 -7.64
C GLU A 33 19.36 -29.66 -7.04
N GLN A 34 18.77 -28.64 -7.66
CA GLN A 34 17.49 -28.07 -7.20
C GLN A 34 16.29 -28.93 -7.53
N THR A 35 16.35 -29.75 -8.59
CA THR A 35 15.30 -30.73 -8.94
C THR A 35 15.41 -31.99 -8.08
N GLU A 36 16.62 -32.45 -7.77
CA GLU A 36 16.84 -33.61 -6.91
C GLU A 36 16.39 -33.35 -5.47
N ASN A 37 16.61 -32.16 -4.90
CA ASN A 37 16.08 -31.78 -3.57
C ASN A 37 14.55 -31.68 -3.49
N LEU A 38 13.85 -31.48 -4.62
CA LEU A 38 12.40 -31.49 -4.68
C LEU A 38 11.81 -32.92 -4.82
N THR A 39 12.57 -33.85 -5.36
CA THR A 39 12.12 -35.24 -5.57
C THR A 39 12.34 -36.13 -4.34
N GLU A 40 13.29 -35.82 -3.47
CA GLU A 40 13.55 -36.59 -2.23
C GLU A 40 12.43 -36.48 -1.16
N ASN A 41 11.47 -35.55 -1.33
CA ASN A 41 10.39 -35.33 -0.37
C ASN A 41 9.03 -35.94 -0.74
N ILE A 42 8.94 -36.66 -1.89
CA ILE A 42 7.70 -37.33 -2.33
C ILE A 42 7.76 -38.79 -1.87
N THR A 43 7.03 -39.15 -0.85
CA THR A 43 7.10 -40.48 -0.22
C THR A 43 6.20 -41.52 -0.87
N LYS A 44 5.07 -41.12 -1.49
CA LYS A 44 4.12 -42.10 -2.07
C LYS A 44 3.19 -41.43 -3.10
N ILE A 45 3.02 -42.09 -4.25
CA ILE A 45 2.00 -41.71 -5.23
C ILE A 45 0.65 -42.28 -4.76
N LEU A 46 -0.33 -41.40 -4.59
CA LEU A 46 -1.69 -41.75 -4.17
C LEU A 46 -2.59 -42.00 -5.37
N TYR A 47 -2.43 -41.22 -6.43
CA TYR A 47 -3.19 -41.33 -7.65
C TYR A 47 -2.39 -40.80 -8.83
N GLN A 48 -2.49 -41.44 -9.97
CA GLN A 48 -1.87 -41.00 -11.21
C GLN A 48 -2.68 -41.43 -12.42
N VAL A 49 -2.84 -40.55 -13.41
CA VAL A 49 -3.37 -40.86 -14.72
C VAL A 49 -2.55 -40.16 -15.78
N ASP A 50 -2.20 -40.89 -16.85
CA ASP A 50 -1.58 -40.36 -18.06
C ASP A 50 -2.56 -40.59 -19.21
N PHE A 51 -3.10 -39.51 -19.80
CA PHE A 51 -4.13 -39.59 -20.82
C PHE A 51 -3.61 -40.09 -22.16
N VAL A 52 -2.30 -40.12 -22.38
CA VAL A 52 -1.71 -40.76 -23.57
C VAL A 52 -2.08 -42.24 -23.62
N GLN A 53 -2.27 -42.88 -22.49
CA GLN A 53 -2.64 -44.29 -22.33
C GLN A 53 -4.17 -44.52 -22.22
N GLN A 54 -4.95 -43.42 -22.18
CA GLN A 54 -6.42 -43.52 -21.97
C GLN A 54 -7.21 -43.13 -23.20
N GLN A 55 -8.23 -43.94 -23.57
CA GLN A 55 -9.18 -43.60 -24.63
C GLN A 55 -10.56 -43.18 -24.09
N THR A 56 -10.86 -43.49 -22.82
CA THR A 56 -12.07 -43.12 -22.10
C THR A 56 -11.76 -42.52 -20.76
N LEU A 57 -12.71 -41.76 -20.21
CA LEU A 57 -12.58 -41.25 -18.87
C LEU A 57 -12.37 -42.40 -17.84
N PRO A 58 -11.43 -42.27 -16.92
CA PRO A 58 -11.25 -43.27 -15.86
C PRO A 58 -12.57 -43.47 -15.08
N GLN A 59 -12.81 -44.69 -14.63
CA GLN A 59 -13.95 -44.99 -13.75
C GLN A 59 -13.88 -44.11 -12.49
N GLN A 60 -15.04 -43.74 -11.95
CA GLN A 60 -15.19 -42.88 -10.76
C GLN A 60 -14.93 -41.38 -10.97
N TRP A 61 -14.52 -40.93 -12.17
CA TRP A 61 -14.54 -39.50 -12.47
C TRP A 61 -15.97 -39.00 -12.60
N ARG A 62 -16.23 -37.80 -12.02
CA ARG A 62 -17.60 -37.26 -11.92
C ARG A 62 -17.69 -35.97 -12.72
N ILE A 63 -18.65 -35.93 -13.66
CA ILE A 63 -18.94 -34.74 -14.45
C ILE A 63 -20.23 -34.11 -13.90
N PRO A 64 -20.19 -32.86 -13.38
CA PRO A 64 -21.40 -32.14 -12.98
C PRO A 64 -22.42 -32.02 -14.12
N GLY A 65 -23.66 -32.37 -13.86
CA GLY A 65 -24.73 -32.34 -14.88
C GLY A 65 -25.13 -30.94 -15.34
N ASN A 66 -24.67 -29.90 -14.64
CA ASN A 66 -24.89 -28.50 -14.97
C ASN A 66 -23.74 -27.86 -15.75
N ASN A 67 -22.76 -28.63 -16.24
CA ASN A 67 -21.67 -28.11 -17.06
C ASN A 67 -22.20 -27.45 -18.34
N PRO A 68 -21.78 -26.21 -18.64
CA PRO A 68 -22.18 -25.53 -19.87
C PRO A 68 -21.40 -26.02 -21.12
N GLY A 69 -20.21 -26.58 -20.94
CA GLY A 69 -19.30 -27.00 -22.00
C GLY A 69 -19.09 -28.50 -22.09
N ASN A 70 -18.14 -28.94 -22.89
CA ASN A 70 -17.89 -30.31 -23.21
C ASN A 70 -16.60 -30.86 -22.58
N ILE A 71 -16.61 -32.16 -22.24
CA ILE A 71 -15.43 -32.89 -21.72
C ILE A 71 -15.27 -34.15 -22.55
N SER A 72 -14.04 -34.32 -23.12
CA SER A 72 -13.72 -35.45 -23.97
C SER A 72 -12.25 -35.86 -23.87
N ILE A 73 -11.92 -37.09 -24.26
CA ILE A 73 -10.52 -37.49 -24.46
C ILE A 73 -10.29 -37.59 -25.96
N GLN A 74 -9.33 -36.84 -26.45
CA GLN A 74 -8.93 -36.82 -27.86
C GLN A 74 -7.40 -36.74 -27.97
N ASN A 75 -6.83 -37.59 -28.83
CA ASN A 75 -5.41 -37.62 -29.13
C ASN A 75 -4.49 -37.70 -27.86
N GLY A 76 -4.88 -38.51 -26.88
CA GLY A 76 -4.09 -38.74 -25.67
C GLY A 76 -4.11 -37.57 -24.68
N VAL A 77 -5.13 -36.69 -24.74
CA VAL A 77 -5.32 -35.60 -23.77
C VAL A 77 -6.78 -35.51 -23.35
N LEU A 78 -7.04 -35.24 -22.10
CA LEU A 78 -8.34 -34.84 -21.59
C LEU A 78 -8.57 -33.37 -21.96
N GLN A 79 -9.67 -33.05 -22.64
CA GLN A 79 -10.08 -31.71 -23.00
C GLN A 79 -11.28 -31.28 -22.19
N ILE A 80 -11.18 -30.13 -21.54
CA ILE A 80 -12.25 -29.42 -20.88
C ILE A 80 -12.50 -28.14 -21.68
N ASP A 81 -13.55 -28.17 -22.52
CA ASP A 81 -13.94 -27.03 -23.36
C ASP A 81 -14.95 -26.16 -22.62
N GLY A 82 -14.47 -25.10 -22.02
CA GLY A 82 -15.28 -24.11 -21.28
C GLY A 82 -15.77 -22.93 -22.12
N ARG A 83 -15.61 -22.93 -23.45
CA ARG A 83 -15.97 -21.80 -24.34
C ARG A 83 -17.48 -21.62 -24.54
N ALA A 84 -18.28 -22.61 -24.21
CA ALA A 84 -19.76 -22.51 -24.32
C ALA A 84 -20.33 -21.47 -23.33
N ASN A 85 -19.59 -21.14 -22.26
CA ASN A 85 -19.97 -20.10 -21.30
C ASN A 85 -18.72 -19.44 -20.77
N ASP A 86 -18.73 -18.10 -20.72
CA ASP A 86 -17.57 -17.31 -20.26
C ASP A 86 -17.67 -16.85 -18.80
N ILE A 87 -18.72 -17.26 -18.10
CA ILE A 87 -18.98 -16.96 -16.68
C ILE A 87 -19.01 -18.25 -15.85
N GLN A 88 -19.77 -19.25 -16.29
CA GLN A 88 -19.92 -20.52 -15.59
C GLN A 88 -18.85 -21.51 -16.03
N PRO A 89 -18.05 -22.08 -15.10
CA PRO A 89 -17.01 -23.03 -15.44
C PRO A 89 -17.58 -24.38 -15.89
N THR A 90 -16.91 -24.99 -16.86
CA THR A 90 -17.02 -26.41 -17.15
C THR A 90 -16.04 -27.17 -16.27
N SER A 91 -16.47 -28.14 -15.47
CA SER A 91 -15.65 -28.80 -14.47
C SER A 91 -15.79 -30.31 -14.45
N ILE A 92 -14.78 -31.01 -13.94
CA ILE A 92 -14.74 -32.44 -13.68
C ILE A 92 -14.08 -32.71 -12.33
N LEU A 93 -14.60 -33.69 -11.60
CA LEU A 93 -14.07 -34.10 -10.30
C LEU A 93 -13.36 -35.45 -10.42
N LEU A 94 -12.24 -35.59 -9.73
CA LEU A 94 -11.49 -36.82 -9.58
C LEU A 94 -12.20 -37.78 -8.59
N PRO A 95 -11.73 -39.04 -8.46
CA PRO A 95 -12.32 -39.98 -7.50
C PRO A 95 -12.30 -39.47 -6.06
N SER A 96 -13.39 -39.63 -5.33
CA SER A 96 -13.54 -39.20 -3.93
C SER A 96 -12.68 -39.96 -2.91
N SER A 97 -12.04 -41.04 -3.30
CA SER A 97 -11.09 -41.79 -2.44
C SER A 97 -9.87 -40.97 -2.01
N LEU A 98 -9.68 -39.80 -2.60
CA LEU A 98 -8.59 -38.85 -2.27
C LEU A 98 -8.95 -37.87 -1.14
N GLU A 99 -10.20 -37.82 -0.70
CA GLU A 99 -10.72 -36.87 0.31
C GLU A 99 -10.06 -36.98 1.70
N GLN A 100 -9.40 -38.10 2.01
CA GLN A 100 -8.87 -38.34 3.37
C GLN A 100 -7.43 -37.85 3.58
N GLN A 101 -6.79 -37.29 2.56
CA GLN A 101 -5.40 -36.86 2.65
C GLN A 101 -5.27 -35.52 3.37
N GLN A 102 -4.31 -35.40 4.30
CA GLN A 102 -4.06 -34.16 5.06
C GLN A 102 -2.98 -33.29 4.44
N ASN A 103 -1.91 -33.96 3.92
CA ASN A 103 -0.79 -33.31 3.30
C ASN A 103 -0.56 -33.98 1.96
N TYR A 104 -0.66 -33.22 0.90
CA TYR A 104 -0.59 -33.79 -0.45
C TYR A 104 -0.01 -32.76 -1.44
N ARG A 105 0.45 -33.29 -2.57
CA ARG A 105 0.86 -32.54 -3.74
C ARG A 105 0.06 -32.99 -4.95
N ILE A 106 -0.46 -32.02 -5.69
CA ILE A 106 -1.14 -32.23 -6.98
C ILE A 106 -0.24 -31.64 -8.07
N ASP A 107 0.10 -32.45 -9.07
CA ASP A 107 0.81 -32.00 -10.27
C ASP A 107 -0.09 -32.27 -11.50
N VAL A 108 -0.26 -31.24 -12.32
CA VAL A 108 -1.09 -31.29 -13.54
C VAL A 108 -0.26 -30.78 -14.72
N GLU A 109 -0.05 -31.64 -15.70
CA GLU A 109 0.53 -31.24 -16.98
C GLU A 109 -0.59 -30.83 -17.93
N PHE A 110 -0.58 -29.57 -18.39
CA PHE A 110 -1.67 -28.97 -19.13
C PHE A 110 -1.22 -27.99 -20.21
N SER A 111 -2.12 -27.69 -21.17
CA SER A 111 -2.06 -26.51 -22.03
C SER A 111 -3.38 -25.75 -22.02
N LEU A 112 -3.32 -24.48 -22.41
CA LEU A 112 -4.48 -23.59 -22.57
C LEU A 112 -4.57 -23.15 -24.02
N ASP A 113 -5.73 -23.39 -24.65
CA ASP A 113 -5.91 -23.19 -26.09
C ASP A 113 -7.22 -22.42 -26.39
N GLN A 114 -7.20 -21.64 -27.47
CA GLN A 114 -8.35 -20.96 -28.02
C GLN A 114 -9.17 -20.14 -26.98
N PRO A 115 -8.56 -19.21 -26.26
CA PRO A 115 -9.27 -18.39 -25.30
C PRO A 115 -10.24 -17.42 -26.00
N LEU A 116 -11.43 -17.23 -25.47
CA LEU A 116 -12.39 -16.22 -25.96
C LEU A 116 -11.85 -14.79 -25.77
N ASN A 117 -11.03 -14.56 -24.73
CA ASN A 117 -10.27 -13.35 -24.49
C ASN A 117 -9.13 -13.61 -23.48
N SER A 118 -8.26 -12.63 -23.27
CA SER A 118 -7.06 -12.74 -22.44
C SER A 118 -7.32 -13.03 -20.95
N SER A 119 -8.52 -12.80 -20.44
CA SER A 119 -8.89 -13.05 -19.04
C SER A 119 -9.43 -14.47 -18.78
N ARG A 120 -9.61 -15.30 -19.83
CA ARG A 120 -10.14 -16.67 -19.70
C ARG A 120 -9.10 -17.61 -19.11
N TRP A 121 -9.54 -18.68 -18.42
CA TRP A 121 -8.69 -19.44 -17.54
C TRP A 121 -8.99 -20.92 -17.46
N GLY A 122 -7.94 -21.69 -17.17
CA GLY A 122 -8.01 -23.06 -16.67
C GLY A 122 -7.61 -23.11 -15.21
N SER A 123 -8.06 -24.13 -14.47
CA SER A 123 -7.74 -24.24 -13.04
C SER A 123 -7.72 -25.65 -12.50
N VAL A 124 -7.03 -25.77 -11.35
CA VAL A 124 -7.08 -26.94 -10.47
C VAL A 124 -7.82 -26.55 -9.21
N MET A 125 -8.88 -27.29 -8.91
CA MET A 125 -9.70 -27.12 -7.71
C MET A 125 -9.31 -28.19 -6.66
N TYR A 126 -9.37 -27.84 -5.39
CA TYR A 126 -9.10 -28.74 -4.29
C TYR A 126 -9.92 -28.33 -3.06
N ASP A 127 -10.05 -29.24 -2.09
CA ASP A 127 -10.98 -29.10 -0.96
C ASP A 127 -12.42 -28.82 -1.44
N VAL A 128 -12.83 -29.50 -2.51
CA VAL A 128 -14.14 -29.29 -3.12
C VAL A 128 -15.20 -29.97 -2.30
N VAL A 129 -16.13 -29.18 -1.74
CA VAL A 129 -17.36 -29.66 -1.13
C VAL A 129 -18.46 -29.59 -2.18
N THR A 130 -19.15 -30.69 -2.40
CA THR A 130 -20.19 -30.80 -3.43
C THR A 130 -21.61 -30.74 -2.88
N THR A 131 -22.54 -30.30 -3.70
CA THR A 131 -24.00 -30.53 -3.50
C THR A 131 -24.45 -31.66 -4.41
N GLN A 132 -25.41 -32.47 -3.94
CA GLN A 132 -25.89 -33.65 -4.67
C GLN A 132 -24.77 -34.61 -5.09
N GLY A 133 -23.64 -34.59 -4.37
CA GLY A 133 -22.48 -35.47 -4.58
C GLY A 133 -21.59 -35.13 -5.77
N ILE A 134 -21.94 -34.16 -6.63
CA ILE A 134 -21.20 -33.86 -7.87
C ILE A 134 -21.07 -32.38 -8.20
N ILE A 135 -21.93 -31.48 -7.70
CA ILE A 135 -21.87 -30.06 -8.05
C ILE A 135 -20.98 -29.30 -7.07
N PRO A 136 -19.84 -28.70 -7.51
CA PRO A 136 -18.95 -27.94 -6.64
C PRO A 136 -19.68 -26.75 -6.00
N LYS A 137 -19.70 -26.69 -4.67
CA LYS A 137 -20.32 -25.62 -3.88
C LYS A 137 -19.29 -24.69 -3.25
N THR A 138 -18.33 -25.25 -2.54
CA THR A 138 -17.20 -24.53 -1.97
C THR A 138 -15.90 -25.22 -2.35
N TYR A 139 -14.85 -24.47 -2.64
CA TYR A 139 -13.56 -25.03 -3.01
C TYR A 139 -12.47 -23.94 -2.99
N TYR A 140 -11.24 -24.36 -2.89
CA TYR A 140 -10.07 -23.56 -3.24
C TYR A 140 -9.65 -23.84 -4.67
N GLN A 141 -8.99 -22.88 -5.31
CA GLN A 141 -8.64 -22.97 -6.72
C GLN A 141 -7.32 -22.28 -7.03
N PHE A 142 -6.46 -22.97 -7.77
CA PHE A 142 -5.36 -22.38 -8.48
C PHE A 142 -5.77 -22.09 -9.92
N THR A 143 -5.93 -20.83 -10.25
CA THR A 143 -6.33 -20.36 -11.58
C THR A 143 -5.11 -19.93 -12.37
N VAL A 144 -5.05 -20.31 -13.66
CA VAL A 144 -4.07 -19.86 -14.63
C VAL A 144 -4.82 -19.24 -15.82
N ARG A 145 -4.60 -17.94 -16.08
CA ARG A 145 -5.23 -17.22 -17.17
C ARG A 145 -4.46 -17.37 -18.47
N SER A 146 -5.13 -17.16 -19.61
CA SER A 146 -4.47 -17.12 -20.91
C SER A 146 -3.44 -15.99 -20.98
N ASP A 147 -3.73 -14.81 -20.40
CA ASP A 147 -2.74 -13.77 -20.14
C ASP A 147 -2.17 -13.90 -18.73
N VAL A 148 -1.17 -14.75 -18.59
CA VAL A 148 -0.48 -14.96 -17.30
C VAL A 148 0.38 -13.76 -16.90
N THR A 149 0.70 -12.87 -17.81
CA THR A 149 1.49 -11.65 -17.51
C THR A 149 0.66 -10.56 -16.84
N ALA A 150 -0.67 -10.67 -16.90
CA ALA A 150 -1.56 -9.78 -16.17
C ALA A 150 -1.31 -9.87 -14.65
N LYS A 151 -1.63 -8.80 -13.90
CA LYS A 151 -1.48 -8.73 -12.43
C LYS A 151 -2.13 -9.93 -11.70
N ASN A 152 -3.21 -10.45 -12.26
CA ASN A 152 -3.92 -11.64 -11.77
C ASN A 152 -3.80 -12.84 -12.74
N GLY A 153 -2.70 -12.92 -13.44
CA GLY A 153 -2.44 -13.99 -14.42
C GLY A 153 -2.45 -15.38 -13.79
N THR A 154 -1.98 -15.49 -12.55
CA THR A 154 -2.26 -16.62 -11.67
C THR A 154 -3.01 -16.14 -10.43
N GLU A 155 -3.95 -16.94 -9.93
CA GLU A 155 -4.79 -16.56 -8.81
C GLU A 155 -5.05 -17.74 -7.87
N PHE A 156 -4.81 -17.51 -6.57
CA PHE A 156 -5.31 -18.34 -5.51
C PHE A 156 -6.60 -17.75 -4.99
N GLY A 157 -7.69 -18.44 -5.13
CA GLY A 157 -8.99 -17.99 -4.68
C GLY A 157 -9.84 -19.11 -4.08
N ASN A 158 -10.94 -18.73 -3.46
CA ASN A 158 -11.92 -19.70 -3.00
C ASN A 158 -13.35 -19.25 -3.28
N ARG A 159 -14.22 -20.23 -3.55
CA ARG A 159 -15.66 -20.04 -3.63
C ARG A 159 -16.28 -20.32 -2.26
N LYS A 160 -16.98 -19.32 -1.72
CA LYS A 160 -17.62 -19.40 -0.41
C LYS A 160 -19.02 -20.04 -0.50
N SER A 161 -19.56 -20.48 0.63
CA SER A 161 -20.89 -21.13 0.73
C SER A 161 -22.04 -20.26 0.21
N ASN A 162 -21.90 -18.93 0.25
CA ASN A 162 -22.85 -17.98 -0.31
C ASN A 162 -22.69 -17.74 -1.82
N GLY A 163 -21.80 -18.49 -2.49
CA GLY A 163 -21.52 -18.38 -3.91
C GLY A 163 -20.57 -17.25 -4.31
N GLN A 164 -20.11 -16.45 -3.36
CA GLN A 164 -19.12 -15.38 -3.65
C GLN A 164 -17.75 -15.96 -3.93
N TRP A 165 -17.06 -15.35 -4.90
CA TRP A 165 -15.66 -15.59 -5.19
C TRP A 165 -14.80 -14.66 -4.34
N ASN A 166 -13.75 -15.21 -3.74
CA ASN A 166 -12.79 -14.45 -2.95
C ASN A 166 -11.38 -14.75 -3.42
N VAL A 167 -10.65 -13.72 -3.85
CA VAL A 167 -9.24 -13.82 -4.22
C VAL A 167 -8.39 -13.71 -2.96
N ILE A 168 -7.56 -14.71 -2.71
CA ILE A 168 -6.66 -14.80 -1.57
C ILE A 168 -5.32 -14.15 -1.94
N GLU A 169 -4.73 -14.56 -3.06
CA GLU A 169 -3.50 -13.99 -3.61
C GLU A 169 -3.51 -14.06 -5.13
N ALA A 170 -2.96 -13.05 -5.81
CA ALA A 170 -2.79 -13.03 -7.25
C ALA A 170 -1.38 -12.59 -7.64
N LYS A 171 -0.84 -13.18 -8.71
CA LYS A 171 0.53 -12.90 -9.18
C LYS A 171 0.60 -13.02 -10.70
N SER A 172 1.40 -12.15 -11.32
CA SER A 172 1.77 -12.31 -12.74
C SER A 172 2.83 -13.40 -12.91
N GLY A 173 2.71 -14.17 -13.96
CA GLY A 173 3.67 -15.20 -14.34
C GLY A 173 4.40 -14.90 -15.65
N GLN A 174 5.18 -15.86 -16.14
CA GLN A 174 5.82 -15.78 -17.45
C GLN A 174 4.83 -16.11 -18.55
N THR A 175 4.93 -15.45 -19.70
CA THR A 175 4.06 -15.65 -20.87
C THR A 175 3.88 -17.13 -21.22
N LEU A 176 2.63 -17.57 -21.30
CA LEU A 176 2.28 -18.90 -21.84
C LEU A 176 2.03 -18.79 -23.36
N LYS A 177 2.43 -19.83 -24.07
CA LYS A 177 2.15 -19.98 -25.50
C LYS A 177 1.03 -21.00 -25.68
N GLU A 178 0.08 -20.68 -26.55
CA GLU A 178 -1.01 -21.59 -26.91
C GLU A 178 -0.47 -22.93 -27.40
N GLY A 179 -1.07 -24.04 -26.98
CA GLY A 179 -0.68 -25.40 -27.32
C GLY A 179 0.60 -25.92 -26.69
N GLN A 180 1.35 -25.08 -25.94
CA GLN A 180 2.55 -25.52 -25.22
C GLN A 180 2.14 -26.16 -23.88
N SER A 181 2.84 -27.25 -23.49
CA SER A 181 2.62 -27.94 -22.23
C SER A 181 3.30 -27.20 -21.07
N TYR A 182 2.58 -27.08 -19.95
CA TYR A 182 2.97 -26.45 -18.70
C TYR A 182 2.65 -27.34 -17.52
N GLN A 183 3.31 -27.13 -16.39
CA GLN A 183 3.02 -27.84 -15.14
C GLN A 183 2.44 -26.90 -14.09
N ALA A 184 1.25 -27.18 -13.60
CA ALA A 184 0.71 -26.60 -12.38
C ALA A 184 0.94 -27.57 -11.23
N SER A 185 1.47 -27.06 -10.09
CA SER A 185 1.60 -27.86 -8.87
C SER A 185 0.97 -27.15 -7.69
N ILE A 186 0.21 -27.91 -6.90
CA ILE A 186 -0.39 -27.45 -5.64
C ILE A 186 0.18 -28.30 -4.53
N VAL A 187 0.79 -27.68 -3.53
CA VAL A 187 1.33 -28.35 -2.35
C VAL A 187 0.54 -27.93 -1.13
N VAL A 188 -0.08 -28.87 -0.45
CA VAL A 188 -0.84 -28.66 0.79
C VAL A 188 -0.11 -29.35 1.93
N HIS A 189 0.20 -28.58 2.99
CA HIS A 189 0.78 -29.11 4.21
C HIS A 189 0.19 -28.38 5.43
N GLY A 190 -0.69 -29.08 6.15
CA GLY A 190 -1.48 -28.47 7.23
C GLY A 190 -2.44 -27.40 6.69
N ASN A 191 -2.26 -26.15 7.17
CA ASN A 191 -3.02 -24.98 6.72
C ASN A 191 -2.25 -24.14 5.69
N ARG A 192 -1.08 -24.57 5.24
CA ARG A 192 -0.27 -23.85 4.27
C ARG A 192 -0.41 -24.44 2.88
N VAL A 193 -0.60 -23.57 1.92
CA VAL A 193 -0.78 -23.93 0.50
C VAL A 193 0.23 -23.17 -0.35
N GLN A 194 0.94 -23.90 -1.21
CA GLN A 194 1.83 -23.35 -2.20
C GLN A 194 1.36 -23.73 -3.60
N HIS A 195 1.33 -22.75 -4.51
CA HIS A 195 1.07 -22.96 -5.93
C HIS A 195 2.32 -22.68 -6.75
N TYR A 196 2.57 -23.54 -7.71
CA TYR A 196 3.69 -23.42 -8.62
C TYR A 196 3.21 -23.51 -10.08
N LEU A 197 3.84 -22.71 -10.93
CA LEU A 197 3.71 -22.81 -12.39
C LEU A 197 5.11 -23.06 -12.99
N ASN A 198 5.31 -24.18 -13.64
CA ASN A 198 6.62 -24.62 -14.15
C ASN A 198 7.74 -24.58 -13.10
N GLY A 199 7.46 -25.01 -11.89
CA GLY A 199 8.42 -25.00 -10.77
C GLY A 199 8.64 -23.61 -10.13
N GLN A 200 8.13 -22.54 -10.72
CA GLN A 200 8.17 -21.20 -10.11
C GLN A 200 7.08 -21.05 -9.06
N LEU A 201 7.45 -20.65 -7.84
CA LEU A 201 6.49 -20.37 -6.76
C LEU A 201 5.64 -19.14 -7.10
N MET A 202 4.34 -19.37 -7.28
CA MET A 202 3.36 -18.31 -7.57
C MET A 202 2.71 -17.79 -6.30
N GLN A 203 2.13 -18.65 -5.47
CA GLN A 203 1.49 -18.28 -4.21
C GLN A 203 2.03 -19.15 -3.07
N ASP A 204 2.12 -18.58 -1.86
CA ASP A 204 2.53 -19.26 -0.64
C ASP A 204 1.79 -18.65 0.56
N VAL A 205 0.70 -19.28 0.96
CA VAL A 205 -0.28 -18.71 1.88
C VAL A 205 -0.65 -19.67 2.98
N GLU A 206 -0.73 -19.17 4.22
CA GLU A 206 -1.44 -19.85 5.31
C GLU A 206 -2.91 -19.45 5.29
N ILE A 207 -3.79 -20.42 5.36
CA ILE A 207 -5.24 -20.23 5.43
C ILE A 207 -5.77 -20.63 6.80
N ASP A 208 -6.92 -20.06 7.22
CA ASP A 208 -7.49 -20.35 8.56
C ASP A 208 -7.97 -21.78 8.71
N GLN A 209 -8.29 -22.45 7.60
CA GLN A 209 -8.80 -23.81 7.60
C GLN A 209 -7.64 -24.81 7.72
N GLN A 210 -7.67 -25.61 8.77
CA GLN A 210 -6.78 -26.77 8.88
C GLN A 210 -7.38 -27.97 8.14
N HIS A 211 -6.51 -28.70 7.41
CA HIS A 211 -6.87 -29.93 6.74
C HIS A 211 -7.83 -29.78 5.54
N LEU A 212 -7.29 -29.35 4.40
CA LEU A 212 -7.99 -29.31 3.12
C LEU A 212 -8.19 -30.72 2.56
N ARG A 213 -9.37 -31.32 2.82
CA ARG A 213 -9.66 -32.76 2.57
C ARG A 213 -10.78 -33.02 1.58
N GLY A 214 -11.35 -32.00 0.96
CA GLY A 214 -12.42 -32.18 -0.03
C GLY A 214 -11.97 -32.84 -1.33
N ASP A 215 -12.90 -33.01 -2.23
CA ASP A 215 -12.63 -33.50 -3.59
C ASP A 215 -11.59 -32.65 -4.33
N ILE A 216 -10.96 -33.25 -5.33
CA ILE A 216 -10.05 -32.56 -6.27
C ILE A 216 -10.75 -32.50 -7.63
N GLY A 217 -10.57 -31.39 -8.34
CA GLY A 217 -11.20 -31.20 -9.65
C GLY A 217 -10.41 -30.32 -10.59
N LEU A 218 -10.87 -30.25 -11.82
CA LEU A 218 -10.33 -29.38 -12.86
C LEU A 218 -11.46 -28.54 -13.43
N SER A 219 -11.19 -27.33 -13.87
CA SER A 219 -12.19 -26.52 -14.56
C SER A 219 -11.61 -25.55 -15.57
N ALA A 220 -12.41 -25.14 -16.54
CA ALA A 220 -12.10 -24.18 -17.57
C ALA A 220 -13.29 -23.22 -17.80
N THR A 221 -13.00 -21.94 -18.06
CA THR A 221 -13.99 -20.92 -18.39
C THR A 221 -13.53 -20.10 -19.57
N GLY A 222 -14.32 -20.13 -20.66
CA GLY A 222 -14.02 -19.37 -21.88
C GLY A 222 -12.74 -19.77 -22.60
N ILE A 223 -12.22 -20.99 -22.37
CA ILE A 223 -10.97 -21.52 -22.91
C ILE A 223 -11.05 -23.05 -22.99
N ILE A 224 -10.21 -23.67 -23.78
CA ILE A 224 -9.97 -25.10 -23.74
C ILE A 224 -8.76 -25.37 -22.85
N MET A 225 -8.95 -26.12 -21.76
CA MET A 225 -7.87 -26.68 -20.96
C MET A 225 -7.64 -28.11 -21.38
N LYS A 226 -6.44 -28.43 -21.85
CA LYS A 226 -6.02 -29.78 -22.26
C LYS A 226 -5.06 -30.32 -21.20
N ILE A 227 -5.34 -31.49 -20.67
CA ILE A 227 -4.60 -32.14 -19.62
C ILE A 227 -3.98 -33.43 -20.16
N ARG A 228 -2.67 -33.57 -20.03
CA ARG A 228 -1.91 -34.75 -20.43
C ARG A 228 -1.74 -35.73 -19.29
N LYS A 229 -1.39 -35.22 -18.11
CA LYS A 229 -1.08 -36.05 -16.95
C LYS A 229 -1.52 -35.36 -15.66
N ILE A 230 -1.97 -36.18 -14.72
CA ILE A 230 -2.24 -35.75 -13.32
C ILE A 230 -1.55 -36.74 -12.41
N SER A 231 -0.88 -36.23 -11.38
CA SER A 231 -0.31 -37.01 -10.31
C SER A 231 -0.65 -36.39 -8.96
N ILE A 232 -1.05 -37.20 -8.00
CA ILE A 232 -1.28 -36.80 -6.60
C ILE A 232 -0.39 -37.70 -5.73
N SER A 233 0.36 -37.07 -4.84
CA SER A 233 1.31 -37.74 -3.96
C SER A 233 1.19 -37.23 -2.54
N GLU A 234 1.66 -38.02 -1.56
CA GLU A 234 1.81 -37.56 -0.18
C GLU A 234 2.86 -36.45 -0.08
N GLN A 235 2.62 -35.48 0.80
CA GLN A 235 3.58 -34.41 1.13
C GLN A 235 3.92 -34.47 2.62
N ASN A 236 4.83 -35.39 2.99
CA ASN A 236 5.19 -35.60 4.39
C ASN A 236 6.26 -34.65 4.92
N ALA A 237 7.08 -34.09 4.01
CA ALA A 237 8.07 -33.11 4.40
C ALA A 237 7.42 -31.75 4.74
N ALA A 238 7.79 -31.20 5.89
CA ALA A 238 7.38 -29.84 6.25
C ALA A 238 7.86 -28.84 5.20
N LEU A 239 6.99 -27.89 4.85
CA LEU A 239 7.38 -26.79 3.97
C LEU A 239 8.38 -25.88 4.71
N SER A 240 9.34 -25.32 3.98
CA SER A 240 10.25 -24.31 4.53
C SER A 240 9.44 -23.17 5.17
N GLU A 241 9.99 -22.51 6.20
CA GLU A 241 9.28 -21.41 6.85
C GLU A 241 8.79 -20.38 5.82
N LEU A 242 7.57 -19.86 6.04
CA LEU A 242 7.00 -18.84 5.20
C LEU A 242 7.91 -17.61 5.25
N LYS A 243 8.63 -17.30 4.18
CA LYS A 243 9.35 -16.04 4.05
C LYS A 243 8.32 -14.94 3.77
N THR A 244 7.65 -14.47 4.82
CA THR A 244 6.87 -13.23 4.72
C THR A 244 7.88 -12.09 4.70
N SER A 245 7.93 -11.35 3.61
CA SER A 245 8.79 -10.17 3.49
C SER A 245 8.38 -9.03 4.42
N ALA A 246 7.15 -9.03 4.93
CA ALA A 246 6.69 -8.05 5.90
C ALA A 246 6.88 -8.56 7.32
N SER A 247 7.85 -7.98 8.04
CA SER A 247 8.03 -8.21 9.48
C SER A 247 6.84 -7.61 10.25
N ALA A 248 6.43 -8.25 11.35
CA ALA A 248 5.48 -7.62 12.26
C ALA A 248 6.13 -6.40 12.91
N ILE A 249 5.39 -5.31 13.09
CA ILE A 249 5.91 -4.16 13.85
C ILE A 249 6.05 -4.53 15.33
N GLN A 250 7.02 -3.89 16.00
CA GLN A 250 7.19 -4.01 17.42
C GLN A 250 5.99 -3.42 18.16
N ASN A 251 5.43 -4.18 19.11
CA ASN A 251 4.44 -3.64 20.04
C ASN A 251 5.11 -2.60 20.93
N THR A 252 4.64 -1.36 20.85
CA THR A 252 5.08 -0.28 21.73
C THR A 252 4.09 -0.11 22.88
N ALA A 253 4.57 0.45 24.01
CA ALA A 253 3.71 0.74 25.15
C ALA A 253 2.87 2.03 24.97
N PHE A 254 2.74 2.53 23.74
CA PHE A 254 2.02 3.77 23.46
C PHE A 254 0.52 3.50 23.35
N GLN A 255 -0.28 4.32 24.01
CA GLN A 255 -1.74 4.24 24.00
C GLN A 255 -2.39 5.22 23.03
N LEU A 256 -1.67 6.24 22.59
CA LEU A 256 -2.20 7.26 21.67
C LEU A 256 -2.47 6.68 20.29
N SER A 257 -3.33 7.35 19.54
CA SER A 257 -3.66 6.95 18.16
C SER A 257 -2.54 7.32 17.18
N ALA A 258 -2.18 6.37 16.34
CA ALA A 258 -1.20 6.56 15.26
C ALA A 258 0.09 7.31 15.72
N PRO A 259 0.85 6.77 16.69
CA PRO A 259 2.08 7.39 17.14
C PRO A 259 3.07 7.54 15.96
N PRO A 260 3.92 8.57 15.97
CA PRO A 260 4.96 8.69 14.95
C PRO A 260 5.90 7.49 15.00
N THR A 261 6.40 7.08 13.83
CA THR A 261 7.43 6.05 13.70
C THR A 261 8.70 6.51 14.39
N LEU A 262 9.18 5.78 15.39
CA LEU A 262 10.49 6.04 16.00
C LEU A 262 11.54 5.23 15.25
N ILE A 263 12.57 5.94 14.73
CA ILE A 263 13.66 5.36 13.95
C ILE A 263 14.94 5.58 14.75
N GLN A 264 15.50 4.50 15.30
CA GLN A 264 16.73 4.55 16.10
C GLN A 264 17.95 4.60 15.21
N SER A 265 18.82 5.58 15.42
CA SER A 265 20.14 5.70 14.82
C SER A 265 21.25 5.64 15.88
N GLY A 266 22.52 5.66 15.46
CA GLY A 266 23.67 5.64 16.36
C GLY A 266 23.94 4.30 17.02
N ILE A 267 23.54 3.21 16.36
CA ILE A 267 23.72 1.85 16.85
C ILE A 267 25.15 1.40 16.50
N GLY A 268 25.92 0.97 17.47
CA GLY A 268 27.32 0.56 17.32
C GLY A 268 27.54 -0.94 17.11
N ASP A 269 26.49 -1.79 17.20
CA ASP A 269 26.53 -3.23 16.98
C ASP A 269 25.21 -3.70 16.36
N VAL A 270 25.28 -4.42 15.24
CA VAL A 270 24.11 -4.97 14.54
C VAL A 270 23.35 -6.01 15.37
N LYS A 271 24.01 -6.65 16.35
CA LYS A 271 23.40 -7.64 17.25
C LYS A 271 22.67 -7.01 18.44
N ALA A 272 22.95 -5.74 18.74
CA ALA A 272 22.40 -5.05 19.93
C ALA A 272 20.98 -4.47 19.72
N THR A 273 20.39 -4.61 18.54
CA THR A 273 19.21 -3.85 18.11
C THR A 273 17.92 -4.12 18.89
N SER A 274 17.70 -5.34 19.38
CA SER A 274 16.41 -5.68 19.99
C SER A 274 16.35 -5.52 21.52
N ALA A 275 17.47 -5.66 22.21
CA ALA A 275 17.49 -5.64 23.68
C ALA A 275 17.52 -4.21 24.24
N SER A 276 18.13 -3.25 23.51
CA SER A 276 18.40 -1.90 24.04
C SER A 276 17.37 -0.85 23.62
N PHE A 277 16.59 -1.08 22.55
CA PHE A 277 15.68 -0.06 21.95
C PHE A 277 14.27 -0.62 21.73
N THR A 278 13.64 -1.11 22.78
CA THR A 278 12.36 -1.82 22.73
C THR A 278 11.17 -0.99 22.24
N GLN A 279 11.33 0.30 22.03
CA GLN A 279 10.26 1.21 21.61
C GLN A 279 10.47 1.81 20.20
N ALA A 280 11.59 1.50 19.55
CA ALA A 280 11.81 1.92 18.15
C ALA A 280 11.13 0.93 17.18
N ASN A 281 10.58 1.46 16.10
CA ASN A 281 9.92 0.67 15.07
C ASN A 281 10.85 0.37 13.90
N GLN A 282 11.85 1.22 13.68
CA GLN A 282 12.87 1.05 12.64
C GLN A 282 14.27 1.33 13.20
N TYR A 283 15.26 0.74 12.52
CA TYR A 283 16.67 0.87 12.84
C TYR A 283 17.42 1.42 11.64
N TYR A 284 18.17 2.52 11.87
CA TYR A 284 18.88 3.27 10.85
C TYR A 284 20.37 2.97 10.88
N TYR A 285 20.91 2.64 9.71
CA TYR A 285 22.33 2.41 9.45
C TYR A 285 22.76 3.14 8.19
N GLN A 286 24.09 3.24 7.98
CA GLN A 286 24.67 3.55 6.69
C GLN A 286 25.04 2.24 5.97
N LEU A 287 25.00 2.26 4.65
CA LEU A 287 25.38 1.12 3.83
C LEU A 287 26.39 1.57 2.76
N ASP A 288 27.50 0.84 2.61
CA ASP A 288 28.47 1.10 1.55
C ASP A 288 28.29 0.20 0.32
N SER A 289 29.06 0.46 -0.75
CA SER A 289 28.98 -0.27 -2.03
C SER A 289 29.36 -1.75 -1.97
N LYS A 290 29.95 -2.20 -0.85
CA LYS A 290 30.22 -3.61 -0.56
C LYS A 290 29.14 -4.25 0.33
N LEU A 291 28.02 -3.57 0.54
CA LEU A 291 26.93 -3.95 1.43
C LEU A 291 27.39 -4.17 2.88
N ARG A 292 28.45 -3.46 3.33
CA ARG A 292 28.82 -3.41 4.72
C ARG A 292 27.95 -2.40 5.46
N VAL A 293 27.51 -2.80 6.63
CA VAL A 293 26.69 -1.96 7.51
C VAL A 293 27.64 -1.11 8.36
N LEU A 294 27.39 0.21 8.39
CA LEU A 294 28.22 1.15 9.10
C LEU A 294 27.39 1.89 10.16
N ASP A 295 28.03 2.26 11.26
CA ASP A 295 27.45 3.16 12.27
C ASP A 295 27.44 4.63 11.79
N ALA A 296 26.93 5.53 12.64
CA ALA A 296 26.84 6.96 12.34
C ALA A 296 28.21 7.65 12.15
N THR A 297 29.31 7.02 12.55
CA THR A 297 30.69 7.53 12.38
C THR A 297 31.35 7.01 11.11
N GLY A 298 30.72 6.09 10.41
CA GLY A 298 31.27 5.43 9.22
C GLY A 298 32.10 4.17 9.54
N LYS A 299 32.13 3.71 10.79
CA LYS A 299 32.81 2.47 11.19
C LYS A 299 31.98 1.27 10.77
N VAL A 300 32.60 0.27 10.14
CA VAL A 300 31.97 -1.00 9.82
C VAL A 300 31.60 -1.76 11.10
N ILE A 301 30.33 -2.13 11.23
CA ILE A 301 29.78 -2.85 12.39
C ILE A 301 29.20 -4.21 12.02
N GLY A 302 29.17 -4.55 10.74
CA GLY A 302 28.69 -5.83 10.21
C GLY A 302 28.54 -5.80 8.70
N ASP A 303 27.81 -6.74 8.19
CA ASP A 303 27.40 -6.83 6.78
C ASP A 303 25.88 -7.02 6.67
N LEU A 304 25.32 -6.63 5.52
CA LEU A 304 23.88 -6.69 5.29
C LEU A 304 23.32 -8.12 5.36
N LYS A 305 24.08 -9.12 4.92
CA LYS A 305 23.66 -10.52 4.93
C LYS A 305 23.45 -10.99 6.36
N SER A 306 24.47 -10.85 7.19
CA SER A 306 24.38 -11.21 8.61
C SER A 306 23.27 -10.46 9.33
N LEU A 307 23.08 -9.17 9.01
CA LEU A 307 22.00 -8.36 9.58
C LEU A 307 20.62 -8.91 9.20
N LEU A 308 20.38 -9.26 7.94
CA LEU A 308 19.09 -9.79 7.48
C LEU A 308 18.82 -11.21 7.97
N GLU A 309 19.86 -12.06 8.04
CA GLU A 309 19.73 -13.46 8.54
C GLU A 309 19.50 -13.51 10.04
N THR A 310 20.11 -12.61 10.81
CA THR A 310 20.02 -12.60 12.29
C THR A 310 18.98 -11.66 12.84
N ARG A 311 18.28 -10.88 11.98
CA ARG A 311 17.31 -9.89 12.43
C ARG A 311 16.18 -10.50 13.25
N PRO A 312 15.80 -9.88 14.37
CA PRO A 312 14.55 -10.18 15.02
C PRO A 312 13.36 -9.97 14.05
N LYS A 313 12.34 -10.82 14.14
CA LYS A 313 11.17 -10.83 13.23
C LYS A 313 10.39 -9.48 13.17
N ASN A 314 10.61 -8.58 14.11
CA ASN A 314 9.95 -7.28 14.22
C ASN A 314 10.85 -6.09 13.89
N ASN A 315 12.03 -6.30 13.33
CA ASN A 315 12.95 -5.22 12.97
C ASN A 315 12.78 -4.82 11.50
N ILE A 316 12.52 -3.54 11.25
CA ILE A 316 12.48 -2.92 9.93
C ILE A 316 13.73 -2.03 9.81
N PHE A 317 14.36 -2.03 8.64
CA PHE A 317 15.61 -1.32 8.44
C PHE A 317 15.48 -0.11 7.51
N ALA A 318 16.20 0.95 7.86
CA ALA A 318 16.41 2.12 7.05
C ALA A 318 17.90 2.30 6.79
N PHE A 319 18.32 2.34 5.52
CA PHE A 319 19.72 2.48 5.13
C PHE A 319 19.95 3.81 4.43
N ASP A 320 20.87 4.61 4.99
CA ASP A 320 21.37 5.83 4.35
C ASP A 320 22.46 5.45 3.33
N ILE A 321 22.27 5.86 2.10
CA ILE A 321 23.16 5.55 0.99
C ILE A 321 23.58 6.81 0.26
N SER A 322 24.85 6.87 -0.12
CA SER A 322 25.45 7.98 -0.87
C SER A 322 26.14 7.53 -2.16
N ASP A 323 26.14 6.21 -2.44
CA ASP A 323 26.80 5.62 -3.60
C ASP A 323 25.78 4.83 -4.43
N ILE A 324 25.59 5.23 -5.68
CA ILE A 324 24.61 4.61 -6.60
C ILE A 324 24.90 3.11 -6.86
N ARG A 325 26.16 2.67 -6.73
CA ARG A 325 26.58 1.28 -6.92
C ARG A 325 25.96 0.33 -5.91
N ILE A 326 25.50 0.83 -4.78
CA ILE A 326 24.77 0.06 -3.75
C ILE A 326 23.50 -0.57 -4.34
N ILE A 327 22.85 0.10 -5.29
CA ILE A 327 21.59 -0.37 -5.89
C ILE A 327 21.83 -1.67 -6.70
N ASP A 328 22.90 -1.70 -7.50
CA ASP A 328 23.24 -2.91 -8.28
C ASP A 328 23.68 -4.05 -7.36
N ALA A 329 24.43 -3.74 -6.29
CA ALA A 329 24.80 -4.72 -5.29
C ALA A 329 23.57 -5.29 -4.56
N LEU A 330 22.59 -4.45 -4.17
CA LEU A 330 21.34 -4.91 -3.56
C LEU A 330 20.55 -5.83 -4.51
N LYS A 331 20.44 -5.45 -5.79
CA LYS A 331 19.73 -6.25 -6.80
C LYS A 331 20.29 -7.65 -6.98
N GLN A 332 21.61 -7.79 -6.88
CA GLN A 332 22.28 -9.09 -7.02
C GLN A 332 22.18 -9.95 -5.76
N PHE A 333 22.03 -9.31 -4.60
CA PHE A 333 22.24 -9.95 -3.32
C PHE A 333 20.96 -10.24 -2.55
N VAL A 334 19.94 -9.36 -2.62
CA VAL A 334 18.72 -9.46 -1.84
C VAL A 334 17.56 -9.89 -2.73
N PRO A 335 16.84 -10.98 -2.40
CA PRO A 335 15.61 -11.33 -3.10
C PRO A 335 14.62 -10.17 -3.09
N GLU A 336 13.91 -9.95 -4.17
CA GLU A 336 12.96 -8.83 -4.31
C GLU A 336 11.91 -8.82 -3.19
N ASP A 337 11.48 -9.99 -2.74
CA ASP A 337 10.52 -10.17 -1.65
C ASP A 337 11.04 -9.64 -0.30
N ASP A 338 12.35 -9.64 -0.07
CA ASP A 338 12.95 -9.16 1.18
C ASP A 338 13.19 -7.64 1.18
N LEU A 339 13.06 -6.99 0.02
CA LEU A 339 13.28 -5.55 -0.15
C LEU A 339 12.11 -4.70 0.38
N SER A 340 10.91 -5.24 0.48
CA SER A 340 9.70 -4.49 0.84
C SER A 340 9.75 -3.89 2.27
N ASP A 341 10.54 -4.47 3.17
CA ASP A 341 10.77 -3.97 4.54
C ASP A 341 12.01 -3.07 4.68
N ILE A 342 12.69 -2.79 3.58
CA ILE A 342 13.85 -1.90 3.56
C ILE A 342 13.42 -0.50 3.10
N THR A 343 13.91 0.51 3.83
CA THR A 343 13.80 1.92 3.41
C THR A 343 15.19 2.41 3.00
N LEU A 344 15.35 2.83 1.75
CA LEU A 344 16.57 3.53 1.32
C LEU A 344 16.39 5.03 1.53
N ILE A 345 17.33 5.62 2.25
CA ILE A 345 17.41 7.05 2.52
C ILE A 345 18.58 7.61 1.73
N SER A 346 18.39 8.71 1.02
CA SER A 346 19.50 9.43 0.39
C SER A 346 19.21 10.94 0.36
N LYS A 347 20.27 11.74 0.38
CA LYS A 347 20.25 13.19 0.10
C LYS A 347 20.25 13.44 -1.41
N ASP A 348 20.73 12.48 -2.18
CA ASP A 348 20.79 12.54 -3.63
C ASP A 348 19.53 11.94 -4.24
N ALA A 349 18.71 12.79 -4.87
CA ALA A 349 17.48 12.39 -5.52
C ALA A 349 17.73 11.40 -6.67
N GLN A 350 18.87 11.49 -7.40
CA GLN A 350 19.19 10.62 -8.51
C GLN A 350 19.38 9.18 -8.05
N ILE A 351 20.00 8.97 -6.90
CA ILE A 351 20.15 7.63 -6.28
C ILE A 351 18.78 6.99 -6.02
N LEU A 352 17.81 7.78 -5.52
CA LEU A 352 16.47 7.27 -5.25
C LEU A 352 15.67 6.97 -6.53
N VAL A 353 15.84 7.79 -7.57
CA VAL A 353 15.27 7.52 -8.91
C VAL A 353 15.78 6.19 -9.45
N GLU A 354 17.09 5.96 -9.41
CA GLU A 354 17.72 4.73 -9.85
C GLU A 354 17.27 3.52 -9.02
N ALA A 355 17.18 3.70 -7.70
CA ALA A 355 16.67 2.68 -6.79
C ALA A 355 15.26 2.25 -7.17
N HIS A 356 14.36 3.20 -7.41
CA HIS A 356 12.99 2.89 -7.81
C HIS A 356 12.92 2.18 -9.18
N GLN A 357 13.72 2.62 -10.15
CA GLN A 357 13.74 2.02 -11.48
C GLN A 357 14.22 0.56 -11.48
N LYS A 358 15.25 0.27 -10.69
CA LYS A 358 15.87 -1.09 -10.66
C LYS A 358 15.22 -2.01 -9.62
N LEU A 359 14.68 -1.47 -8.54
CA LEU A 359 14.18 -2.18 -7.37
C LEU A 359 12.85 -1.54 -6.88
N PRO A 360 11.76 -1.61 -7.66
CA PRO A 360 10.50 -0.93 -7.34
C PRO A 360 9.83 -1.43 -6.05
N ALA A 361 10.24 -2.57 -5.52
CA ALA A 361 9.79 -3.08 -4.22
C ALA A 361 10.40 -2.32 -3.03
N LEU A 362 11.49 -1.57 -3.23
CA LEU A 362 12.11 -0.76 -2.18
C LEU A 362 11.28 0.47 -1.85
N ARG A 363 11.25 0.82 -0.58
CA ARG A 363 10.76 2.10 -0.10
C ARG A 363 11.88 3.13 -0.10
N THR A 364 11.60 4.32 -0.59
CA THR A 364 12.56 5.42 -0.68
C THR A 364 12.17 6.57 0.24
N ALA A 365 13.17 7.27 0.79
CA ALA A 365 13.00 8.48 1.57
C ALA A 365 14.06 9.52 1.17
N LEU A 366 13.62 10.74 0.82
CA LEU A 366 14.50 11.83 0.47
C LEU A 366 14.94 12.59 1.75
N ASP A 367 16.24 12.60 2.06
CA ASP A 367 16.78 13.35 3.20
C ASP A 367 17.04 14.82 2.83
N LEU A 368 16.10 15.68 3.22
CA LEU A 368 16.14 17.12 3.09
C LEU A 368 16.50 17.82 4.43
N SER A 369 17.03 17.09 5.42
CA SER A 369 17.32 17.64 6.75
C SER A 369 18.36 18.78 6.73
N GLN A 370 19.18 18.85 5.69
CA GLN A 370 20.14 19.91 5.47
C GLN A 370 19.70 20.95 4.41
N TYR A 371 18.53 20.74 3.79
CA TYR A 371 18.04 21.65 2.76
C TYR A 371 17.71 23.02 3.35
N ARG A 372 18.14 24.06 2.67
CA ARG A 372 17.85 25.46 3.01
C ARG A 372 17.31 26.17 1.76
N SER A 373 16.30 26.98 1.96
CA SER A 373 15.69 27.78 0.88
C SER A 373 15.63 29.24 1.29
N SER A 374 15.87 30.14 0.34
CA SER A 374 15.65 31.59 0.48
C SER A 374 14.22 32.01 0.14
N LYS A 375 13.38 31.08 -0.33
CA LYS A 375 11.99 31.35 -0.74
C LYS A 375 11.07 31.60 0.45
N LYS A 376 9.93 32.24 0.19
CA LYS A 376 8.86 32.33 1.17
C LYS A 376 8.43 30.94 1.63
N ARG A 377 7.92 30.85 2.87
CA ARG A 377 7.61 29.57 3.53
C ARG A 377 6.70 28.66 2.68
N THR A 378 5.59 29.19 2.13
CA THR A 378 4.65 28.43 1.30
C THR A 378 5.28 27.92 0.02
N GLU A 379 6.04 28.75 -0.68
CA GLU A 379 6.78 28.37 -1.89
C GLU A 379 7.84 27.31 -1.59
N ASN A 380 8.51 27.41 -0.44
CA ASN A 380 9.46 26.40 0.02
C ASN A 380 8.76 25.05 0.28
N LEU A 381 7.61 25.05 0.95
CA LEU A 381 6.86 23.80 1.21
C LEU A 381 6.38 23.14 -0.08
N ALA A 382 5.91 23.93 -1.05
CA ALA A 382 5.53 23.41 -2.36
C ALA A 382 6.73 22.78 -3.10
N GLU A 383 7.90 23.46 -3.06
CA GLU A 383 9.12 22.92 -3.65
C GLU A 383 9.57 21.60 -3.02
N LEU A 384 9.43 21.43 -1.69
CA LEU A 384 9.74 20.18 -1.00
C LEU A 384 8.87 19.03 -1.51
N VAL A 385 7.58 19.27 -1.78
CA VAL A 385 6.68 18.28 -2.36
C VAL A 385 7.14 17.87 -3.76
N VAL A 386 7.43 18.87 -4.62
CA VAL A 386 7.92 18.64 -5.98
C VAL A 386 9.22 17.82 -5.97
N LYS A 387 10.20 18.22 -5.16
CA LYS A 387 11.49 17.51 -5.05
C LYS A 387 11.32 16.07 -4.58
N THR A 388 10.49 15.85 -3.58
CA THR A 388 10.27 14.50 -3.02
C THR A 388 9.59 13.58 -4.02
N ASN A 389 8.55 14.04 -4.69
CA ASN A 389 7.88 13.27 -5.74
C ASN A 389 8.81 12.98 -6.93
N ALA A 390 9.61 13.98 -7.37
CA ALA A 390 10.58 13.84 -8.47
C ALA A 390 11.69 12.83 -8.13
N ALA A 391 12.05 12.69 -6.85
CA ALA A 391 12.95 11.66 -6.36
C ALA A 391 12.29 10.25 -6.22
N TYR A 392 11.08 10.07 -6.74
CA TYR A 392 10.32 8.82 -6.57
C TYR A 392 10.22 8.40 -5.10
N SER A 393 9.93 9.36 -4.22
CA SER A 393 9.71 9.14 -2.79
C SER A 393 8.36 9.71 -2.32
N LYS A 394 7.80 9.10 -1.28
CA LYS A 394 6.64 9.64 -0.52
C LYS A 394 7.05 10.12 0.85
N ILE A 395 8.26 9.79 1.28
CA ILE A 395 8.80 10.15 2.58
C ILE A 395 9.84 11.26 2.37
N MET A 396 9.65 12.38 3.08
CA MET A 396 10.64 13.45 3.19
C MET A 396 11.16 13.56 4.62
N ILE A 397 12.45 13.68 4.79
CA ILE A 397 13.09 13.90 6.10
C ILE A 397 13.49 15.36 6.20
N LEU A 398 12.86 16.10 7.10
CA LEU A 398 13.06 17.55 7.24
C LEU A 398 13.82 17.89 8.53
N PRO A 399 14.50 19.04 8.60
CA PRO A 399 15.05 19.53 9.85
C PRO A 399 13.91 19.85 10.82
N ALA A 400 14.08 19.55 12.11
CA ALA A 400 13.07 19.89 13.12
C ALA A 400 12.92 21.40 13.33
N GLN A 401 13.99 22.14 13.09
CA GLN A 401 13.97 23.60 13.18
C GLN A 401 13.03 24.20 12.13
N GLY A 402 12.03 24.95 12.57
CA GLY A 402 11.04 25.59 11.69
C GLY A 402 9.86 24.72 11.31
N LEU A 403 9.79 23.46 11.78
CA LEU A 403 8.58 22.65 11.65
C LEU A 403 7.53 23.07 12.70
N ASP A 404 6.30 23.17 12.23
CA ASP A 404 5.11 23.38 13.05
C ASP A 404 3.91 22.63 12.46
N LYS A 405 2.81 22.53 13.21
CA LYS A 405 1.58 21.88 12.75
C LYS A 405 1.10 22.39 11.38
N PRO A 406 1.02 23.68 11.09
CA PRO A 406 0.59 24.16 9.77
C PRO A 406 1.47 23.67 8.62
N SER A 407 2.80 23.69 8.76
CA SER A 407 3.72 23.21 7.74
C SER A 407 3.61 21.70 7.52
N VAL A 408 3.56 20.93 8.60
CA VAL A 408 3.39 19.48 8.54
C VAL A 408 2.05 19.14 7.88
N SER A 409 0.95 19.79 8.29
CA SER A 409 -0.37 19.61 7.68
C SER A 409 -0.41 20.00 6.20
N TYR A 410 0.28 21.07 5.79
CA TYR A 410 0.41 21.47 4.40
C TYR A 410 0.99 20.35 3.53
N LEU A 411 2.07 19.71 4.00
CA LEU A 411 2.73 18.60 3.30
C LEU A 411 1.88 17.33 3.30
N GLN A 412 1.24 17.03 4.42
CA GLN A 412 0.37 15.85 4.54
C GLN A 412 -0.87 15.93 3.65
N ARG A 413 -1.48 17.11 3.47
CA ARG A 413 -2.59 17.32 2.50
C ARG A 413 -2.17 16.99 1.07
N ARG A 414 -0.88 17.03 0.76
CA ARG A 414 -0.30 16.68 -0.54
C ARG A 414 0.20 15.25 -0.57
N LEU A 415 -0.37 14.40 0.29
CA LEU A 415 -0.09 12.96 0.38
C LEU A 415 1.37 12.64 0.73
N MET A 416 2.09 13.57 1.40
CA MET A 416 3.46 13.35 1.85
C MET A 416 3.49 12.74 3.24
N THR A 417 4.46 11.84 3.47
CA THR A 417 4.85 11.37 4.80
C THR A 417 6.02 12.20 5.29
N VAL A 418 5.82 12.93 6.39
CA VAL A 418 6.81 13.87 6.93
C VAL A 418 7.53 13.21 8.08
N TRP A 419 8.82 12.93 7.88
CA TRP A 419 9.75 12.54 8.93
C TRP A 419 10.64 13.72 9.31
N THR A 420 11.21 13.69 10.51
CA THR A 420 12.22 14.66 10.95
C THR A 420 13.43 13.95 11.52
N LYS A 421 14.60 14.60 11.43
CA LYS A 421 15.87 14.10 11.98
C LYS A 421 16.32 15.04 13.09
N GLN A 422 16.21 14.57 14.35
CA GLN A 422 16.58 15.38 15.49
C GLN A 422 16.94 14.53 16.71
N ASN A 423 18.15 14.73 17.20
CA ASN A 423 18.53 14.26 18.53
C ASN A 423 18.03 15.26 19.57
N VAL A 424 17.50 14.75 20.67
CA VAL A 424 17.01 15.56 21.78
C VAL A 424 17.70 15.13 23.07
N THR A 425 17.79 16.05 24.02
CA THR A 425 18.44 15.82 25.34
C THR A 425 17.43 15.79 26.48
N ASP A 426 16.22 16.27 26.24
CA ASP A 426 15.19 16.38 27.27
C ASP A 426 13.77 16.21 26.72
N HIS A 427 12.80 16.09 27.62
CA HIS A 427 11.39 15.89 27.30
C HIS A 427 10.75 17.11 26.65
N VAL A 428 11.25 18.33 26.88
CA VAL A 428 10.67 19.56 26.31
C VAL A 428 10.93 19.60 24.82
N GLN A 429 12.18 19.34 24.42
CA GLN A 429 12.55 19.24 23.01
C GLN A 429 11.76 18.12 22.32
N ALA A 430 11.64 16.94 22.96
CA ALA A 430 10.87 15.82 22.40
C ALA A 430 9.39 16.18 22.23
N ALA A 431 8.75 16.76 23.24
CA ALA A 431 7.35 17.17 23.19
C ALA A 431 7.10 18.26 22.13
N THR A 432 8.01 19.20 21.97
CA THR A 432 7.95 20.24 20.93
C THR A 432 7.86 19.64 19.53
N ILE A 433 8.65 18.60 19.25
CA ILE A 433 8.65 17.92 17.96
C ILE A 433 7.41 17.02 17.80
N LEU A 434 7.07 16.23 18.83
CA LEU A 434 5.92 15.33 18.80
C LEU A 434 4.61 16.08 18.53
N THR A 435 4.44 17.24 19.14
CA THR A 435 3.22 18.06 18.99
C THR A 435 3.11 18.80 17.65
N THR A 436 4.13 18.71 16.78
CA THR A 436 4.00 19.18 15.37
C THR A 436 3.19 18.24 14.50
N GLY A 437 3.01 16.98 14.91
CA GLY A 437 2.23 15.98 14.15
C GLY A 437 3.01 15.31 13.00
N VAL A 438 4.34 15.26 13.07
CA VAL A 438 5.18 14.51 12.11
C VAL A 438 4.86 13.02 12.12
N ASN A 439 5.04 12.36 10.97
CA ASN A 439 4.77 10.92 10.81
C ASN A 439 5.89 10.03 11.35
N GLY A 440 7.12 10.54 11.45
CA GLY A 440 8.26 9.77 11.95
C GLY A 440 9.40 10.64 12.44
N ILE A 441 10.24 10.06 13.31
CA ILE A 441 11.36 10.76 13.97
C ILE A 441 12.58 9.86 13.95
N LEU A 442 13.66 10.33 13.29
CA LEU A 442 14.97 9.70 13.27
C LEU A 442 15.85 10.35 14.33
N SER A 443 16.30 9.54 15.31
CA SER A 443 17.06 10.06 16.45
C SER A 443 17.99 8.98 17.03
N GLN A 444 19.13 9.43 17.60
CA GLN A 444 19.96 8.59 18.46
C GLN A 444 19.34 8.37 19.85
N ASN A 445 18.40 9.23 20.24
CA ASN A 445 17.76 9.24 21.56
C ASN A 445 16.26 8.93 21.45
N SER A 446 15.87 7.92 20.67
CA SER A 446 14.45 7.54 20.47
C SER A 446 13.71 7.25 21.80
N ASN A 447 14.45 6.80 22.83
CA ASN A 447 13.89 6.52 24.16
C ASN A 447 13.33 7.79 24.84
N ILE A 448 13.91 8.98 24.64
CA ILE A 448 13.39 10.23 25.22
C ILE A 448 12.03 10.56 24.60
N TYR A 449 11.86 10.37 23.28
CA TYR A 449 10.57 10.50 22.62
C TYR A 449 9.56 9.47 23.13
N ALA A 450 10.01 8.22 23.31
CA ALA A 450 9.17 7.15 23.83
C ALA A 450 8.66 7.43 25.25
N GLU A 451 9.50 7.98 26.14
CA GLU A 451 9.11 8.40 27.49
C GLU A 451 8.00 9.48 27.48
N VAL A 452 8.07 10.41 26.53
CA VAL A 452 7.04 11.44 26.35
C VAL A 452 5.76 10.85 25.76
N LEU A 453 5.87 9.98 24.73
CA LEU A 453 4.72 9.33 24.09
C LEU A 453 3.89 8.49 25.08
N LYS A 454 4.54 7.81 26.03
CA LYS A 454 3.87 7.05 27.10
C LYS A 454 2.99 7.89 28.04
N LYS A 455 3.18 9.22 28.07
CA LYS A 455 2.38 10.12 28.91
C LYS A 455 1.04 10.51 28.28
N PHE A 456 0.88 10.32 26.99
CA PHE A 456 -0.37 10.65 26.29
C PHE A 456 -1.43 9.57 26.49
N PRO A 457 -2.66 9.93 26.84
CA PRO A 457 -3.75 8.98 27.03
C PRO A 457 -4.17 8.34 25.68
N LYS A 458 -4.96 7.25 25.80
CA LYS A 458 -5.58 6.59 24.65
C LYS A 458 -6.42 7.59 23.85
N ASN A 459 -6.48 7.40 22.54
CA ASN A 459 -7.17 8.27 21.58
C ASN A 459 -6.60 9.71 21.50
N THR A 460 -5.36 9.93 21.92
CA THR A 460 -4.69 11.20 21.64
C THR A 460 -4.32 11.29 20.16
N LEU A 461 -4.68 12.40 19.53
CA LEU A 461 -4.36 12.73 18.15
C LEU A 461 -3.27 13.81 18.11
N LEU A 462 -1.99 13.43 18.11
CA LEU A 462 -0.89 14.38 17.86
C LEU A 462 -0.94 14.88 16.42
N ARG A 463 -1.41 14.03 15.51
CA ARG A 463 -1.78 14.31 14.14
C ARG A 463 -3.22 13.89 13.92
N ARG A 464 -4.09 14.83 13.64
CA ARG A 464 -5.47 14.49 13.30
C ARG A 464 -5.61 13.97 11.88
N PRO A 465 -6.55 13.10 11.59
CA PRO A 465 -6.92 12.78 10.22
C PRO A 465 -7.43 14.01 9.46
N LEU A 466 -7.10 14.06 8.16
CA LEU A 466 -7.64 15.07 7.26
C LEU A 466 -9.03 14.63 6.76
N ILE A 467 -9.96 15.56 6.60
CA ILE A 467 -11.31 15.28 6.11
C ILE A 467 -11.39 15.61 4.62
N ILE A 468 -11.75 14.60 3.82
CA ILE A 468 -11.88 14.72 2.37
C ILE A 468 -13.35 14.79 2.00
N GLY A 469 -13.73 15.84 1.29
CA GLY A 469 -15.04 15.97 0.69
C GLY A 469 -15.17 15.14 -0.58
N HIS A 470 -15.83 13.99 -0.49
CA HIS A 470 -16.05 13.07 -1.62
C HIS A 470 -16.98 13.72 -2.63
N ARG A 471 -16.49 14.07 -3.80
CA ARG A 471 -17.21 14.85 -4.83
C ARG A 471 -17.80 16.17 -4.31
N GLY A 472 -17.13 16.76 -3.29
CA GLY A 472 -17.64 17.91 -2.54
C GLY A 472 -18.41 17.50 -1.28
N VAL A 473 -19.70 17.81 -1.22
CA VAL A 473 -20.63 17.45 -0.13
C VAL A 473 -21.97 16.95 -0.71
N PRO A 474 -22.00 15.75 -1.32
CA PRO A 474 -23.16 15.26 -2.08
C PRO A 474 -24.41 15.01 -1.23
N SER A 475 -24.31 15.02 0.09
CA SER A 475 -25.48 14.98 0.98
C SER A 475 -26.27 16.30 1.03
N LEU A 476 -25.71 17.40 0.57
CA LEU A 476 -26.32 18.73 0.58
C LEU A 476 -26.40 19.37 -0.82
N GLU A 477 -25.46 19.05 -1.70
CA GLU A 477 -25.35 19.59 -3.05
C GLU A 477 -25.24 18.45 -4.08
N ASP A 478 -25.44 18.76 -5.37
CA ASP A 478 -25.20 17.76 -6.40
C ASP A 478 -23.70 17.45 -6.51
N GLU A 479 -23.36 16.17 -6.56
CA GLU A 479 -21.98 15.69 -6.59
C GLU A 479 -21.18 16.25 -7.77
N ASN A 480 -19.87 16.43 -7.61
CA ASN A 480 -18.95 16.84 -8.68
C ASN A 480 -19.27 18.21 -9.30
N THR A 481 -19.88 19.11 -8.52
CA THR A 481 -20.17 20.50 -8.95
C THR A 481 -19.29 21.51 -8.20
N LEU A 482 -19.13 22.71 -8.75
CA LEU A 482 -18.39 23.80 -8.07
C LEU A 482 -19.13 24.28 -6.81
N GLU A 483 -20.44 24.20 -6.81
CA GLU A 483 -21.31 24.52 -5.65
C GLU A 483 -21.04 23.54 -4.52
N SER A 484 -21.00 22.24 -4.82
CA SER A 484 -20.67 21.18 -3.87
C SER A 484 -19.26 21.35 -3.29
N ALA A 485 -18.27 21.63 -4.14
CA ALA A 485 -16.90 21.89 -3.72
C ALA A 485 -16.79 23.15 -2.83
N THR A 486 -17.47 24.24 -3.21
CA THR A 486 -17.50 25.51 -2.46
C THR A 486 -18.14 25.30 -1.08
N HIS A 487 -19.27 24.64 -1.05
CA HIS A 487 -19.97 24.34 0.22
C HIS A 487 -19.10 23.44 1.12
N ALA A 488 -18.47 22.41 0.57
CA ALA A 488 -17.56 21.55 1.34
C ALA A 488 -16.38 22.30 1.96
N VAL A 489 -15.80 23.29 1.25
CA VAL A 489 -14.74 24.16 1.79
C VAL A 489 -15.25 25.02 2.93
N THR A 490 -16.45 25.58 2.84
CA THR A 490 -17.04 26.39 3.94
C THR A 490 -17.33 25.56 5.18
N LEU A 491 -17.64 24.28 5.00
CA LEU A 491 -17.82 23.29 6.07
C LEU A 491 -16.48 22.77 6.63
N GLY A 492 -15.35 23.13 6.01
CA GLY A 492 -14.01 22.87 6.51
C GLY A 492 -13.34 21.64 5.92
N ALA A 493 -13.70 21.18 4.72
CA ALA A 493 -12.95 20.14 4.03
C ALA A 493 -11.46 20.51 3.90
N ASP A 494 -10.57 19.59 4.25
CA ASP A 494 -9.12 19.77 4.08
C ASP A 494 -8.70 19.54 2.62
N ILE A 495 -9.40 18.63 1.95
CA ILE A 495 -9.19 18.21 0.56
C ILE A 495 -10.57 18.05 -0.08
N ILE A 496 -10.71 18.50 -1.30
CA ILE A 496 -11.89 18.20 -2.14
C ILE A 496 -11.50 17.10 -3.11
N GLU A 497 -12.29 16.07 -3.19
CA GLU A 497 -12.14 15.02 -4.19
C GLU A 497 -13.14 15.25 -5.33
N ASN A 498 -12.72 14.96 -6.57
CA ASN A 498 -13.56 14.91 -7.74
C ASN A 498 -13.09 13.85 -8.74
N ASP A 499 -13.97 13.51 -9.69
CA ASP A 499 -13.75 12.49 -10.72
C ASP A 499 -13.65 13.10 -12.11
N ILE A 500 -12.73 12.62 -12.96
CA ILE A 500 -12.57 13.16 -14.29
C ILE A 500 -12.67 12.13 -15.41
N TYR A 501 -13.26 12.59 -16.52
CA TYR A 501 -13.26 11.92 -17.83
C TYR A 501 -12.79 12.87 -18.93
N LEU A 502 -12.38 12.28 -20.07
CA LEU A 502 -12.21 13.02 -21.32
C LEU A 502 -13.49 12.98 -22.17
N THR A 503 -13.89 14.10 -22.73
CA THR A 503 -14.90 14.14 -23.80
C THR A 503 -14.35 13.60 -25.11
N LYS A 504 -15.23 13.36 -26.08
CA LYS A 504 -14.88 12.93 -27.45
C LYS A 504 -13.86 13.87 -28.10
N ASP A 505 -13.97 15.18 -27.87
CA ASP A 505 -13.10 16.25 -28.37
C ASP A 505 -11.98 16.62 -27.37
N GLN A 506 -11.61 15.67 -26.46
CA GLN A 506 -10.43 15.71 -25.58
C GLN A 506 -10.42 16.83 -24.54
N HIS A 507 -11.57 17.24 -24.00
CA HIS A 507 -11.68 18.15 -22.88
C HIS A 507 -11.89 17.38 -21.58
N LEU A 508 -11.30 17.86 -20.47
CA LEU A 508 -11.49 17.28 -19.14
C LEU A 508 -12.76 17.83 -18.51
N VAL A 509 -13.67 16.95 -18.16
CA VAL A 509 -14.94 17.24 -17.48
C VAL A 509 -15.06 16.46 -16.18
N VAL A 510 -15.85 16.98 -15.23
CA VAL A 510 -15.94 16.41 -13.89
C VAL A 510 -17.24 15.62 -13.76
N MET A 511 -17.11 14.31 -13.65
CA MET A 511 -18.23 13.35 -13.58
C MET A 511 -17.74 12.04 -12.98
N HIS A 512 -18.56 11.36 -12.17
CA HIS A 512 -18.17 10.06 -11.59
C HIS A 512 -18.40 8.87 -12.52
N ASP A 513 -19.59 8.81 -13.14
CA ASP A 513 -19.97 7.67 -13.97
C ASP A 513 -19.48 7.87 -15.40
N ASN A 514 -19.27 6.78 -16.11
CA ASN A 514 -18.97 6.83 -17.55
C ASN A 514 -20.19 7.24 -18.40
N THR A 515 -21.39 7.31 -17.80
CA THR A 515 -22.62 7.79 -18.41
C THR A 515 -23.18 8.98 -17.63
N VAL A 516 -23.81 9.90 -18.31
CA VAL A 516 -24.42 11.09 -17.70
C VAL A 516 -25.79 10.84 -17.03
N ASN A 517 -26.33 9.62 -17.14
CA ASN A 517 -27.72 9.28 -16.87
C ASN A 517 -28.12 9.44 -15.39
N ARG A 518 -27.27 9.07 -14.45
CA ARG A 518 -27.59 9.08 -13.03
C ARG A 518 -27.63 10.48 -12.43
N THR A 519 -26.65 11.29 -12.79
CA THR A 519 -26.42 12.60 -12.15
C THR A 519 -26.94 13.77 -12.93
N THR A 520 -27.37 13.56 -14.19
CA THR A 520 -27.90 14.63 -15.05
C THR A 520 -29.26 14.26 -15.63
N LYS A 521 -29.90 15.24 -16.28
CA LYS A 521 -31.14 15.06 -17.03
C LYS A 521 -30.92 14.50 -18.44
N GLY A 522 -29.66 14.26 -18.84
CA GLY A 522 -29.28 13.69 -20.13
C GLY A 522 -29.09 12.18 -20.11
N THR A 523 -28.75 11.62 -21.26
CA THR A 523 -28.42 10.19 -21.42
C THR A 523 -27.22 10.04 -22.36
N GLY A 524 -26.44 8.97 -22.19
CA GLY A 524 -25.31 8.65 -23.05
C GLY A 524 -23.99 8.54 -22.30
N LYS A 525 -22.93 8.15 -23.02
CA LYS A 525 -21.58 8.04 -22.44
C LYS A 525 -20.83 9.34 -22.62
N ILE A 526 -20.19 9.79 -21.55
CA ILE A 526 -19.49 11.06 -21.51
C ILE A 526 -18.31 11.12 -22.50
N GLU A 527 -17.62 10.01 -22.72
CA GLU A 527 -16.50 9.92 -23.67
C GLU A 527 -16.94 9.88 -25.15
N GLU A 528 -18.23 9.73 -25.42
CA GLU A 528 -18.84 9.80 -26.76
C GLU A 528 -19.44 11.20 -27.05
N MET A 529 -19.49 12.08 -26.03
CA MET A 529 -20.04 13.44 -26.13
C MET A 529 -18.91 14.47 -26.31
N THR A 530 -19.21 15.53 -27.04
CA THR A 530 -18.35 16.73 -27.13
C THR A 530 -18.52 17.60 -25.88
N LEU A 531 -17.55 18.48 -25.61
CA LEU A 531 -17.67 19.46 -24.53
C LEU A 531 -18.95 20.31 -24.67
N ALA A 532 -19.27 20.73 -25.87
CA ALA A 532 -20.49 21.54 -26.14
C ALA A 532 -21.77 20.80 -25.73
N GLU A 533 -21.87 19.49 -25.98
CA GLU A 533 -22.98 18.64 -25.53
C GLU A 533 -22.99 18.47 -24.01
N VAL A 534 -21.85 18.23 -23.38
CA VAL A 534 -21.74 18.13 -21.91
C VAL A 534 -22.15 19.43 -21.22
N GLN A 535 -21.80 20.57 -21.75
CA GLN A 535 -22.17 21.89 -21.19
C GLN A 535 -23.66 22.20 -21.26
N GLN A 536 -24.42 21.54 -22.13
CA GLN A 536 -25.91 21.63 -22.16
C GLN A 536 -26.55 20.83 -21.03
N LEU A 537 -25.85 19.88 -20.45
CA LEU A 537 -26.38 19.06 -19.35
C LEU A 537 -26.60 19.89 -18.09
N ARG A 538 -27.61 19.47 -17.33
CA ARG A 538 -27.89 19.99 -15.98
C ARG A 538 -28.06 18.85 -15.04
N THR A 539 -27.55 19.03 -13.81
CA THR A 539 -27.69 18.04 -12.74
C THR A 539 -29.15 17.79 -12.38
N SER A 540 -29.45 16.57 -11.93
CA SER A 540 -30.82 16.08 -11.81
C SER A 540 -31.64 16.80 -10.73
N HIS A 541 -30.99 17.22 -9.60
CA HIS A 541 -31.71 17.76 -8.43
C HIS A 541 -31.64 19.28 -8.37
N LYS A 542 -30.43 19.86 -8.38
CA LYS A 542 -30.24 21.31 -8.18
C LYS A 542 -30.08 22.09 -9.49
N ASN A 543 -30.07 21.39 -10.63
CA ASN A 543 -30.00 21.99 -11.96
C ASN A 543 -28.71 22.81 -12.21
N TYR A 544 -27.61 22.39 -11.60
CA TYR A 544 -26.29 22.96 -11.87
C TYR A 544 -25.73 22.49 -13.21
N HIS A 545 -24.76 23.18 -13.78
CA HIS A 545 -24.06 22.71 -14.97
C HIS A 545 -23.00 21.65 -14.60
N VAL A 546 -22.64 20.79 -15.56
CA VAL A 546 -21.52 19.87 -15.42
C VAL A 546 -20.22 20.63 -15.63
N PRO A 547 -19.34 20.77 -14.64
CA PRO A 547 -18.16 21.61 -14.77
C PRO A 547 -17.05 20.90 -15.54
N THR A 548 -16.23 21.73 -16.19
CA THR A 548 -14.91 21.32 -16.68
C THR A 548 -13.88 21.32 -15.55
N LEU A 549 -12.78 20.58 -15.73
CA LEU A 549 -11.67 20.65 -14.79
C LEU A 549 -11.01 22.04 -14.78
N ALA A 550 -11.00 22.72 -15.91
CA ALA A 550 -10.54 24.10 -16.04
C ALA A 550 -11.28 25.06 -15.12
N GLU A 551 -12.61 24.92 -15.00
CA GLU A 551 -13.41 25.72 -14.05
C GLU A 551 -13.06 25.42 -12.61
N TYR A 552 -12.80 24.14 -12.27
CA TYR A 552 -12.28 23.75 -10.95
C TYR A 552 -10.91 24.37 -10.67
N PHE A 553 -10.02 24.48 -11.66
CA PHE A 553 -8.71 25.11 -11.46
C PHE A 553 -8.82 26.62 -11.26
N ILE A 554 -9.73 27.28 -11.96
CA ILE A 554 -10.04 28.71 -11.74
C ILE A 554 -10.59 28.92 -10.32
N TRP A 555 -11.48 28.02 -9.88
CA TRP A 555 -12.02 28.02 -8.52
C TRP A 555 -10.92 27.76 -7.49
N LEU A 556 -10.02 26.80 -7.74
CA LEU A 556 -8.94 26.39 -6.84
C LEU A 556 -7.95 27.56 -6.60
N LYS A 557 -7.65 28.35 -7.61
CA LYS A 557 -6.80 29.56 -7.47
C LYS A 557 -7.40 30.61 -6.53
N LYS A 558 -8.72 30.65 -6.37
CA LYS A 558 -9.40 31.50 -5.38
C LYS A 558 -9.38 30.87 -3.98
N ASN A 559 -9.22 29.54 -3.88
CA ASN A 559 -9.22 28.76 -2.65
C ASN A 559 -7.82 28.21 -2.33
N LYS A 560 -6.84 29.10 -2.11
CA LYS A 560 -5.39 28.79 -2.03
C LYS A 560 -5.01 27.76 -0.94
N ASN A 561 -5.84 27.57 0.07
CA ASN A 561 -5.58 26.61 1.15
C ASN A 561 -6.17 25.22 0.88
N THR A 562 -6.93 25.06 -0.20
CA THR A 562 -7.60 23.83 -0.60
C THR A 562 -6.68 23.00 -1.50
N VAL A 563 -6.70 21.71 -1.34
CA VAL A 563 -6.09 20.72 -2.24
C VAL A 563 -7.22 20.01 -2.98
N LEU A 564 -7.06 19.83 -4.27
CA LEU A 564 -7.96 19.03 -5.11
C LEU A 564 -7.34 17.65 -5.32
N MET A 565 -8.07 16.61 -4.92
CA MET A 565 -7.75 15.21 -5.20
C MET A 565 -8.56 14.77 -6.41
N ILE A 566 -7.87 14.54 -7.51
CA ILE A 566 -8.48 14.22 -8.80
C ILE A 566 -8.45 12.70 -9.00
N GLU A 567 -9.61 12.04 -9.01
CA GLU A 567 -9.72 10.66 -9.42
C GLU A 567 -9.76 10.55 -10.95
N ILE A 568 -8.78 9.85 -11.52
CA ILE A 568 -8.75 9.53 -12.95
C ILE A 568 -9.60 8.30 -13.20
N LYS A 569 -10.80 8.48 -13.77
CA LYS A 569 -11.79 7.40 -14.05
C LYS A 569 -11.57 6.77 -15.41
N SER A 570 -11.29 7.59 -16.42
CA SER A 570 -11.09 7.15 -17.79
C SER A 570 -9.81 6.32 -17.95
N SER A 571 -9.87 5.31 -18.81
CA SER A 571 -8.70 4.53 -19.23
C SER A 571 -8.05 5.07 -20.51
N GLN A 572 -8.53 6.19 -21.04
CA GLN A 572 -7.96 6.78 -22.27
C GLN A 572 -6.49 7.16 -22.04
N PRO A 573 -5.58 6.76 -22.96
CA PRO A 573 -4.14 6.98 -22.78
C PRO A 573 -3.74 8.45 -22.85
N THR A 574 -4.57 9.31 -23.48
CA THR A 574 -4.33 10.76 -23.64
C THR A 574 -4.74 11.58 -22.41
N LEU A 575 -5.51 10.99 -21.46
CA LEU A 575 -6.06 11.73 -20.32
C LEU A 575 -4.97 12.40 -19.47
N VAL A 576 -3.91 11.66 -19.11
CA VAL A 576 -2.85 12.19 -18.23
C VAL A 576 -2.08 13.33 -18.92
N GLN A 577 -1.95 13.29 -20.24
CA GLN A 577 -1.32 14.40 -21.00
C GLN A 577 -2.22 15.63 -21.00
N ALA A 578 -3.53 15.48 -21.19
CA ALA A 578 -4.50 16.57 -21.11
C ALA A 578 -4.51 17.18 -19.69
N LEU A 579 -4.50 16.33 -18.66
CA LEU A 579 -4.42 16.75 -17.25
C LEU A 579 -3.14 17.55 -16.97
N LYS A 580 -1.99 17.08 -17.45
CA LYS A 580 -0.70 17.77 -17.32
C LYS A 580 -0.76 19.17 -17.98
N ALA A 581 -1.32 19.24 -19.16
CA ALA A 581 -1.46 20.51 -19.92
C ALA A 581 -2.31 21.53 -19.14
N GLU A 582 -3.44 21.10 -18.58
CA GLU A 582 -4.30 22.00 -17.79
C GLU A 582 -3.65 22.39 -16.45
N ILE A 583 -3.03 21.47 -15.70
CA ILE A 583 -2.31 21.78 -14.45
C ILE A 583 -1.23 22.85 -14.74
N THR A 584 -0.50 22.70 -15.83
CA THR A 584 0.54 23.65 -16.23
C THR A 584 -0.05 25.00 -16.63
N LYS A 585 -1.11 24.99 -17.46
CA LYS A 585 -1.79 26.20 -17.94
C LYS A 585 -2.34 27.06 -16.79
N TYR A 586 -2.92 26.42 -15.78
CA TYR A 586 -3.53 27.14 -14.66
C TYR A 586 -2.56 27.32 -13.48
N ASP A 587 -1.35 26.77 -13.55
CA ASP A 587 -0.33 26.88 -12.49
C ASP A 587 -0.89 26.48 -11.11
N VAL A 588 -1.38 25.23 -11.00
CA VAL A 588 -2.03 24.68 -9.79
C VAL A 588 -1.34 23.42 -9.27
N VAL A 589 -0.12 23.17 -9.70
CA VAL A 589 0.64 21.96 -9.34
C VAL A 589 0.79 21.76 -7.83
N ASP A 590 0.87 22.84 -7.08
CA ASP A 590 1.01 22.83 -5.62
C ASP A 590 -0.33 22.60 -4.89
N GLN A 591 -1.46 22.57 -5.60
CA GLN A 591 -2.79 22.36 -5.03
C GLN A 591 -3.48 21.07 -5.52
N VAL A 592 -2.78 20.25 -6.32
CA VAL A 592 -3.36 19.06 -6.96
C VAL A 592 -2.66 17.79 -6.52
N VAL A 593 -3.44 16.76 -6.24
CA VAL A 593 -3.00 15.37 -6.11
C VAL A 593 -3.90 14.47 -6.95
N THR A 594 -3.42 13.31 -7.37
CA THR A 594 -4.19 12.41 -8.25
C THR A 594 -4.42 11.06 -7.60
N THR A 595 -5.54 10.41 -7.95
CA THR A 595 -5.83 9.04 -7.55
C THR A 595 -6.43 8.26 -8.71
N SER A 596 -6.30 6.94 -8.72
CA SER A 596 -7.01 6.08 -9.68
C SER A 596 -7.07 4.63 -9.21
N PHE A 597 -8.12 3.92 -9.63
CA PHE A 597 -8.17 2.45 -9.61
C PHE A 597 -7.31 1.85 -10.72
N ASN A 598 -7.13 2.58 -11.82
CA ASN A 598 -6.34 2.12 -12.97
C ASN A 598 -4.85 2.37 -12.72
N ARG A 599 -4.09 1.27 -12.57
CA ARG A 599 -2.64 1.31 -12.29
C ARG A 599 -1.83 1.89 -13.46
N ASP A 600 -2.32 1.73 -14.70
CA ASP A 600 -1.64 2.30 -15.88
C ASP A 600 -1.74 3.83 -15.86
N GLN A 601 -2.88 4.38 -15.43
CA GLN A 601 -3.03 5.83 -15.26
C GLN A 601 -2.12 6.38 -14.17
N ILE A 602 -1.97 5.67 -13.04
CA ILE A 602 -1.01 6.04 -11.99
C ILE A 602 0.42 5.98 -12.52
N GLN A 603 0.76 4.94 -13.29
CA GLN A 603 2.08 4.84 -13.91
C GLN A 603 2.34 5.99 -14.89
N GLN A 604 1.34 6.37 -15.69
CA GLN A 604 1.43 7.52 -16.58
C GLN A 604 1.60 8.84 -15.82
N VAL A 605 0.90 9.03 -14.70
CA VAL A 605 1.11 10.20 -13.82
C VAL A 605 2.56 10.24 -13.34
N LYS A 606 3.11 9.12 -12.86
CA LYS A 606 4.51 9.06 -12.39
C LYS A 606 5.51 9.32 -13.50
N THR A 607 5.23 8.88 -14.71
CA THR A 607 6.12 9.07 -15.88
C THR A 607 6.06 10.49 -16.43
N ASN A 608 4.85 11.07 -16.55
CA ASN A 608 4.64 12.34 -17.23
C ASN A 608 4.57 13.57 -16.29
N MET A 609 4.20 13.35 -15.02
CA MET A 609 4.01 14.36 -13.98
C MET A 609 4.62 13.89 -12.65
N ASN A 610 5.87 13.40 -12.66
CA ASN A 610 6.52 12.81 -11.49
C ASN A 610 6.59 13.74 -10.27
N HIS A 611 6.38 15.02 -10.42
CA HIS A 611 6.31 16.02 -9.36
C HIS A 611 4.92 16.12 -8.68
N VAL A 612 3.88 15.47 -9.23
CA VAL A 612 2.54 15.42 -8.65
C VAL A 612 2.40 14.16 -7.77
N SER A 613 1.82 14.32 -6.60
CA SER A 613 1.53 13.19 -5.72
C SER A 613 0.43 12.31 -6.30
N ALA A 614 0.62 10.99 -6.17
CA ALA A 614 -0.36 10.00 -6.59
C ALA A 614 -0.80 9.11 -5.43
N GLY A 615 -2.03 8.60 -5.51
CA GLY A 615 -2.61 7.60 -4.63
C GLY A 615 -3.24 6.45 -5.42
N VAL A 616 -3.11 5.22 -4.90
CA VAL A 616 -3.74 4.04 -5.49
C VAL A 616 -5.06 3.75 -4.80
N LEU A 617 -6.15 3.76 -5.55
CA LEU A 617 -7.47 3.36 -5.07
C LEU A 617 -7.60 1.83 -5.13
N VAL A 618 -8.20 1.24 -4.08
CA VAL A 618 -8.36 -0.21 -3.96
C VAL A 618 -9.77 -0.52 -3.48
N GLY A 619 -10.52 -1.26 -4.29
CA GLY A 619 -11.90 -1.67 -3.98
C GLY A 619 -11.98 -2.71 -2.87
N SER A 620 -11.01 -3.62 -2.82
CA SER A 620 -10.88 -4.58 -1.72
C SER A 620 -9.43 -4.97 -1.55
N LEU A 621 -8.98 -5.06 -0.29
CA LEU A 621 -7.75 -5.79 0.02
C LEU A 621 -7.98 -7.28 -0.15
N PRO A 622 -6.97 -8.07 -0.55
CA PRO A 622 -7.07 -9.51 -0.46
C PRO A 622 -7.56 -9.90 0.93
N ASN A 623 -8.47 -10.84 1.02
CA ASN A 623 -8.95 -11.33 2.30
C ASN A 623 -8.01 -12.44 2.77
N ALA A 624 -6.73 -12.13 2.89
CA ALA A 624 -5.80 -13.03 3.50
C ALA A 624 -6.13 -13.09 4.99
N ALA A 625 -6.27 -14.29 5.52
CA ALA A 625 -6.40 -14.56 6.95
C ALA A 625 -5.19 -14.00 7.73
N ASN A 626 -4.09 -13.80 7.04
CA ASN A 626 -2.83 -13.35 7.58
C ASN A 626 -2.64 -11.84 7.35
N LYS A 627 -2.55 -11.08 8.44
CA LYS A 627 -2.25 -9.64 8.46
C LYS A 627 -0.97 -9.31 7.67
N SER A 628 0.05 -10.12 7.76
CA SER A 628 1.33 -9.91 7.07
C SER A 628 1.20 -10.00 5.55
N ALA A 629 0.37 -10.90 5.02
CA ALA A 629 0.10 -11.00 3.60
C ALA A 629 -0.65 -9.77 3.07
N ASN A 630 -1.61 -9.23 3.84
CA ASN A 630 -2.29 -7.99 3.49
C ASN A 630 -1.32 -6.80 3.46
N VAL A 631 -0.40 -6.73 4.42
CA VAL A 631 0.65 -5.71 4.46
C VAL A 631 1.61 -5.86 3.28
N LYS A 632 2.06 -7.08 2.96
CA LYS A 632 2.90 -7.35 1.79
C LYS A 632 2.24 -6.87 0.49
N TYR A 633 0.97 -7.21 0.28
CA TYR A 633 0.22 -6.81 -0.91
C TYR A 633 0.13 -5.29 -1.04
N LEU A 634 -0.22 -4.62 0.04
CA LEU A 634 -0.28 -3.17 0.10
C LEU A 634 1.07 -2.50 -0.18
N LEU A 635 2.17 -3.03 0.41
CA LEU A 635 3.51 -2.48 0.22
C LEU A 635 3.96 -2.61 -1.25
N ALA A 636 3.71 -3.77 -1.86
CA ALA A 636 4.04 -4.00 -3.27
C ALA A 636 3.35 -2.97 -4.19
N ASP A 637 2.08 -2.68 -3.94
CA ASP A 637 1.33 -1.70 -4.73
C ASP A 637 1.80 -0.25 -4.45
N ALA A 638 1.86 0.15 -3.18
CA ALA A 638 2.23 1.50 -2.77
C ALA A 638 3.67 1.87 -3.18
N GLN A 639 4.61 0.95 -3.05
CA GLN A 639 6.02 1.18 -3.37
C GLN A 639 6.25 1.20 -4.88
N LYS A 640 5.71 0.23 -5.62
CA LYS A 640 5.83 0.18 -7.09
C LYS A 640 5.35 1.47 -7.76
N TYR A 641 4.26 2.06 -7.26
CA TYR A 641 3.70 3.27 -7.84
C TYR A 641 4.10 4.55 -7.10
N VAL A 642 4.92 4.44 -6.07
CA VAL A 642 5.30 5.59 -5.20
C VAL A 642 4.06 6.38 -4.79
N ALA A 643 3.08 5.68 -4.25
CA ALA A 643 1.73 6.20 -4.03
C ALA A 643 1.27 6.05 -2.58
N SER A 644 0.39 6.94 -2.15
CA SER A 644 -0.43 6.74 -0.95
C SER A 644 -1.49 5.64 -1.21
N TYR A 645 -2.04 5.07 -0.16
CA TYR A 645 -2.94 3.93 -0.25
C TYR A 645 -4.37 4.32 0.13
N HIS A 646 -5.32 4.11 -0.78
CA HIS A 646 -6.71 4.55 -0.65
C HIS A 646 -7.65 3.32 -0.72
N PRO A 647 -7.79 2.55 0.37
CA PRO A 647 -8.62 1.35 0.37
C PRO A 647 -10.08 1.68 0.67
N SER A 648 -11.01 0.84 0.18
CA SER A 648 -12.35 0.81 0.72
C SER A 648 -12.34 0.33 2.17
N TYR A 649 -13.39 0.68 2.94
CA TYR A 649 -13.49 0.29 4.34
C TYR A 649 -13.52 -1.24 4.51
N ARG A 650 -12.80 -1.72 5.54
CA ARG A 650 -12.81 -3.07 6.09
C ARG A 650 -12.65 -3.02 7.61
N ALA A 651 -13.20 -4.00 8.33
CA ALA A 651 -13.17 -4.02 9.80
C ALA A 651 -11.73 -4.11 10.39
N ASP A 652 -10.80 -4.78 9.68
CA ASP A 652 -9.40 -4.94 10.09
C ASP A 652 -8.47 -3.80 9.61
N LEU A 653 -9.03 -2.76 8.97
CA LEU A 653 -8.25 -1.70 8.32
C LEU A 653 -7.32 -0.96 9.29
N VAL A 654 -7.73 -0.78 10.56
CA VAL A 654 -6.91 -0.13 11.59
C VAL A 654 -5.65 -0.95 11.89
N ASN A 655 -5.78 -2.30 11.95
CA ASN A 655 -4.64 -3.18 12.20
C ASN A 655 -3.63 -3.16 11.06
N ILE A 656 -4.12 -3.10 9.81
CA ILE A 656 -3.27 -2.99 8.61
C ILE A 656 -2.62 -1.60 8.55
N PHE A 657 -3.36 -0.55 8.89
CA PHE A 657 -2.86 0.82 8.97
C PHE A 657 -1.69 0.94 9.96
N ASN A 658 -1.79 0.34 11.16
CA ASN A 658 -0.72 0.37 12.15
C ASN A 658 0.60 -0.22 11.62
N GLU A 659 0.53 -1.26 10.78
CA GLU A 659 1.72 -1.81 10.10
C GLU A 659 2.24 -0.89 9.01
N ALA A 660 1.34 -0.33 8.19
CA ALA A 660 1.68 0.48 7.04
C ALA A 660 2.30 1.84 7.45
N GLN A 661 1.73 2.51 8.45
CA GLN A 661 2.24 3.81 8.91
C GLN A 661 3.66 3.73 9.45
N GLN A 662 4.02 2.62 10.16
CA GLN A 662 5.37 2.41 10.66
C GLN A 662 6.40 2.22 9.54
N ARG A 663 5.93 1.99 8.33
CA ARG A 663 6.73 1.93 7.09
C ARG A 663 6.64 3.22 6.26
N GLY A 664 5.98 4.26 6.78
CA GLY A 664 5.80 5.52 6.09
C GLY A 664 4.74 5.52 4.98
N VAL A 665 3.92 4.49 4.88
CA VAL A 665 2.79 4.46 3.95
C VAL A 665 1.58 5.14 4.57
N SER A 666 1.00 6.11 3.85
CA SER A 666 -0.19 6.83 4.30
C SER A 666 -1.48 6.20 3.78
N PHE A 667 -2.52 6.19 4.64
CA PHE A 667 -3.82 5.58 4.40
C PHE A 667 -4.94 6.59 4.30
N TRP A 668 -5.78 6.43 3.27
CA TRP A 668 -6.84 7.37 2.90
C TRP A 668 -8.13 6.61 2.56
N PRO A 669 -8.80 5.96 3.53
CA PRO A 669 -9.98 5.13 3.26
C PRO A 669 -11.17 5.96 2.79
N TRP A 670 -12.01 5.30 1.99
CA TRP A 670 -13.20 5.86 1.38
C TRP A 670 -14.41 4.94 1.54
N ASN A 671 -15.57 5.46 1.18
CA ASN A 671 -16.89 4.84 1.34
C ASN A 671 -17.26 4.58 2.81
N LEU A 672 -17.14 5.64 3.64
CA LEU A 672 -17.37 5.58 5.08
C LEU A 672 -18.78 6.09 5.42
N ASN A 673 -19.50 5.33 6.25
CA ASN A 673 -20.67 5.83 6.97
C ASN A 673 -20.25 6.56 8.26
N ASP A 674 -21.17 7.15 8.98
CA ASP A 674 -20.88 7.94 10.19
C ASP A 674 -20.13 7.12 11.27
N THR A 675 -20.53 5.88 11.50
CA THR A 675 -19.87 4.99 12.48
C THR A 675 -18.44 4.68 12.11
N THR A 676 -18.22 4.26 10.87
CA THR A 676 -16.88 3.91 10.37
C THR A 676 -15.97 5.15 10.24
N PHE A 677 -16.56 6.31 9.92
CA PHE A 677 -15.85 7.58 9.92
C PHE A 677 -15.28 7.90 11.32
N LYS A 678 -16.12 7.88 12.35
CA LYS A 678 -15.72 8.15 13.74
C LYS A 678 -14.63 7.19 14.21
N GLN A 679 -14.80 5.89 13.93
CA GLN A 679 -13.83 4.85 14.27
C GLN A 679 -12.45 5.13 13.64
N LEU A 680 -12.40 5.40 12.36
CA LEU A 680 -11.13 5.61 11.64
C LEU A 680 -10.51 6.99 11.98
N TYR A 681 -11.33 8.00 12.23
CA TYR A 681 -10.86 9.31 12.69
C TYR A 681 -10.15 9.20 14.06
N ILE A 682 -10.77 8.55 15.03
CA ILE A 682 -10.19 8.36 16.36
C ILE A 682 -8.96 7.47 16.30
N ALA A 683 -8.92 6.48 15.40
CA ALA A 683 -7.73 5.65 15.16
C ALA A 683 -6.55 6.43 14.57
N GLY A 684 -6.74 7.67 14.11
CA GLY A 684 -5.66 8.55 13.66
C GLY A 684 -5.17 8.26 12.24
N LEU A 685 -6.01 7.74 11.33
CA LEU A 685 -5.64 7.52 9.93
C LEU A 685 -5.19 8.85 9.27
N ASN A 686 -4.53 8.78 8.12
CA ASN A 686 -4.01 10.00 7.49
C ASN A 686 -5.11 10.91 6.98
N GLY A 687 -6.16 10.34 6.37
CA GLY A 687 -7.35 11.05 5.97
C GLY A 687 -8.55 10.13 5.90
N VAL A 688 -9.74 10.68 5.87
CA VAL A 688 -11.03 9.98 5.83
C VAL A 688 -11.97 10.69 4.85
N THR A 689 -12.50 9.92 3.91
CA THR A 689 -13.36 10.44 2.85
C THR A 689 -14.83 10.30 3.20
N THR A 690 -15.60 11.37 3.07
CA THR A 690 -17.01 11.42 3.47
C THR A 690 -17.89 12.23 2.52
N ASN A 691 -19.14 11.82 2.41
CA ASN A 691 -20.22 12.59 1.78
C ASN A 691 -20.80 13.67 2.71
N ASP A 692 -20.55 13.58 4.03
CA ASP A 692 -21.30 14.23 5.10
C ASP A 692 -20.44 15.20 5.91
N ILE A 693 -19.62 16.04 5.30
CA ILE A 693 -18.71 16.96 5.99
C ILE A 693 -19.44 17.80 7.05
N HIS A 694 -20.67 18.20 6.76
CA HIS A 694 -21.48 19.03 7.67
C HIS A 694 -21.64 18.43 9.07
N LYS A 695 -21.60 17.09 9.20
CA LYS A 695 -21.68 16.39 10.49
C LYS A 695 -20.43 16.60 11.36
N TYR A 696 -19.30 16.93 10.74
CA TYR A 696 -17.99 17.03 11.39
C TYR A 696 -17.43 18.46 11.43
N SER A 697 -18.13 19.43 10.85
CA SER A 697 -17.67 20.81 10.68
C SER A 697 -17.37 21.53 12.01
N ASN A 698 -18.02 21.14 13.09
CA ASN A 698 -17.81 21.72 14.42
C ASN A 698 -16.80 20.92 15.29
N TRP A 699 -16.22 19.85 14.80
CA TRP A 699 -15.24 19.08 15.57
C TRP A 699 -13.98 19.89 15.82
N ILE A 700 -13.44 19.80 17.04
CA ILE A 700 -12.20 20.51 17.39
C ILE A 700 -11.02 19.78 16.77
N VAL A 701 -10.22 20.50 16.02
CA VAL A 701 -9.12 19.95 15.21
C VAL A 701 -7.74 20.48 15.57
N ASP A 702 -7.68 21.55 16.36
CA ASP A 702 -6.42 22.08 16.87
C ASP A 702 -6.61 22.76 18.22
N VAL A 703 -5.55 22.73 19.01
CA VAL A 703 -5.48 23.32 20.35
C VAL A 703 -4.21 24.16 20.44
N GLN A 704 -4.37 25.40 20.82
CA GLN A 704 -3.27 26.36 21.03
C GLN A 704 -3.35 26.95 22.44
N ALA A 705 -2.19 27.25 22.99
CA ALA A 705 -2.03 27.91 24.29
C ALA A 705 -0.97 28.99 24.19
N ASN A 706 -0.91 29.89 25.20
CA ASN A 706 0.20 30.83 25.35
C ASN A 706 1.51 30.07 25.53
N THR A 707 2.60 30.56 24.97
CA THR A 707 3.92 29.92 25.07
C THR A 707 4.55 30.03 26.44
N GLN A 708 4.09 30.97 27.26
CA GLN A 708 4.56 31.19 28.63
C GLN A 708 3.41 31.66 29.55
N MET A 709 3.46 31.24 30.81
CA MET A 709 2.56 31.68 31.89
C MET A 709 3.33 31.82 33.18
N ASN A 710 2.89 32.73 34.03
CA ASN A 710 3.39 32.93 35.43
C ASN A 710 2.38 32.32 36.41
N MET A 711 2.88 31.63 37.43
CA MET A 711 2.08 30.99 38.48
C MET A 711 2.72 31.28 39.84
N LYS A 712 1.93 31.17 40.89
CA LYS A 712 2.42 31.20 42.27
C LYS A 712 2.40 29.79 42.85
N VAL A 713 3.41 29.49 43.70
CA VAL A 713 3.38 28.27 44.49
C VAL A 713 2.10 28.14 45.28
N GLY A 714 1.50 26.95 45.27
CA GLY A 714 0.24 26.62 45.92
C GLY A 714 -1.01 27.16 45.24
N GLN A 715 -0.87 27.98 44.21
CA GLN A 715 -2.02 28.53 43.49
C GLN A 715 -2.53 27.54 42.46
N ALA A 716 -3.82 27.22 42.53
CA ALA A 716 -4.51 26.48 41.50
C ALA A 716 -4.70 27.36 40.25
N SER A 717 -4.29 26.84 39.08
CA SER A 717 -4.41 27.57 37.82
C SER A 717 -5.05 26.75 36.73
N ALA A 718 -6.02 27.37 36.08
CA ALA A 718 -6.56 26.88 34.83
C ALA A 718 -5.72 27.42 33.68
N ILE A 719 -5.45 26.58 32.66
CA ILE A 719 -4.70 26.98 31.46
C ILE A 719 -5.69 27.32 30.33
N PRO A 720 -5.77 28.61 29.91
CA PRO A 720 -6.61 29.00 28.80
C PRO A 720 -6.12 28.41 27.46
N LEU A 721 -7.08 27.93 26.68
CA LEU A 721 -6.84 27.37 25.36
C LEU A 721 -7.65 28.14 24.31
N SER A 722 -7.07 28.23 23.12
CA SER A 722 -7.75 28.60 21.89
C SER A 722 -7.96 27.32 21.07
N LEU A 723 -9.20 27.00 20.81
CA LEU A 723 -9.60 25.79 20.06
C LEU A 723 -9.99 26.20 18.65
N LYS A 724 -9.56 25.44 17.66
CA LYS A 724 -9.98 25.60 16.26
C LYS A 724 -10.92 24.47 15.89
N ALA A 725 -12.13 24.80 15.43
CA ALA A 725 -13.04 23.85 14.83
C ALA A 725 -12.67 23.53 13.37
N GLN A 726 -13.23 22.44 12.83
CA GLN A 726 -12.96 21.99 11.46
C GLN A 726 -13.34 23.06 10.41
N ASN A 727 -14.46 23.75 10.61
CA ASN A 727 -14.92 24.87 9.77
C ASN A 727 -14.11 26.17 9.94
N GLY A 728 -13.07 26.15 10.78
CA GLY A 728 -12.21 27.29 11.03
C GLY A 728 -12.67 28.19 12.18
N ALA A 729 -13.82 27.95 12.79
CA ALA A 729 -14.29 28.74 13.96
C ALA A 729 -13.29 28.62 15.12
N MET A 730 -13.07 29.75 15.82
CA MET A 730 -12.18 29.83 16.98
C MET A 730 -13.02 29.94 18.26
N LEU A 731 -12.72 29.04 19.19
CA LEU A 731 -13.42 28.96 20.49
C LEU A 731 -12.41 29.11 21.63
N LYS A 732 -12.86 29.54 22.77
CA LYS A 732 -12.06 29.60 24.01
C LYS A 732 -12.51 28.49 24.97
N ALA A 733 -11.54 27.83 25.59
CA ALA A 733 -11.79 26.82 26.60
C ALA A 733 -10.68 26.82 27.66
N LEU A 734 -10.83 25.99 28.67
CA LEU A 734 -9.77 25.66 29.61
C LEU A 734 -9.22 24.27 29.33
N ALA A 735 -7.95 24.05 29.64
CA ALA A 735 -7.35 22.73 29.52
C ALA A 735 -8.09 21.73 30.44
N THR A 736 -8.35 20.54 29.90
CA THR A 736 -8.97 19.44 30.68
C THR A 736 -7.94 18.41 31.14
N HIS A 737 -6.73 18.43 30.54
CA HIS A 737 -5.63 17.50 30.82
C HIS A 737 -4.29 18.21 30.78
N PHE A 738 -3.34 17.69 31.55
CA PHE A 738 -1.99 18.25 31.62
C PHE A 738 -0.95 17.14 31.57
N ILE A 739 0.10 17.35 30.79
CA ILE A 739 1.31 16.52 30.80
C ILE A 739 2.44 17.41 31.29
N VAL A 740 2.85 17.22 32.55
CA VAL A 740 4.03 17.93 33.09
C VAL A 740 5.28 17.17 32.70
N LEU A 741 6.20 17.88 32.04
CA LEU A 741 7.41 17.30 31.50
C LEU A 741 8.49 17.15 32.58
N LYS A 742 9.39 16.16 32.40
CA LYS A 742 10.50 15.87 33.33
C LYS A 742 11.38 17.09 33.52
N GLY A 743 11.85 17.32 34.73
CA GLY A 743 12.64 18.49 35.10
C GLY A 743 11.81 19.66 35.62
N SER A 744 10.47 19.53 35.68
CA SER A 744 9.60 20.54 36.29
C SER A 744 9.53 20.37 37.82
N PRO A 745 9.20 21.45 38.57
CA PRO A 745 8.90 21.38 40.01
C PRO A 745 7.80 20.40 40.35
N ASN A 746 7.74 19.98 41.61
CA ASN A 746 6.67 19.13 42.10
C ASN A 746 5.29 19.78 41.90
N HIS A 747 4.31 19.00 41.60
CA HIS A 747 2.96 19.45 41.25
C HIS A 747 1.90 18.43 41.59
N LYS A 748 0.66 18.89 41.70
CA LYS A 748 -0.55 18.06 41.75
C LYS A 748 -1.65 18.64 40.85
N VAL A 749 -2.60 17.82 40.51
CA VAL A 749 -3.79 18.25 39.77
C VAL A 749 -5.00 18.02 40.67
N GLU A 750 -5.74 19.10 40.97
CA GLU A 750 -6.93 19.06 41.80
C GLU A 750 -8.07 19.78 41.08
N ASN A 751 -9.23 19.16 41.00
CA ASN A 751 -10.43 19.69 40.32
C ASN A 751 -10.16 20.23 38.89
N GLY A 752 -9.32 19.54 38.15
CA GLY A 752 -8.94 19.93 36.78
C GLY A 752 -8.03 21.16 36.72
N GLN A 753 -7.37 21.53 37.82
CA GLN A 753 -6.44 22.67 37.90
C GLN A 753 -5.04 22.16 38.28
N LEU A 754 -4.03 22.75 37.68
CA LEU A 754 -2.63 22.45 37.97
C LEU A 754 -2.09 23.33 39.10
N ILE A 755 -1.46 22.72 40.11
CA ILE A 755 -0.89 23.37 41.29
C ILE A 755 0.56 22.91 41.41
N PHE A 756 1.50 23.86 41.38
CA PHE A 756 2.89 23.60 41.70
C PHE A 756 3.16 23.83 43.18
N THR A 757 3.90 22.89 43.78
CA THR A 757 4.23 22.97 45.23
C THR A 757 5.57 23.62 45.48
N ASP A 758 6.42 23.72 44.47
CA ASP A 758 7.76 24.26 44.54
C ASP A 758 7.99 25.35 43.47
N LYS A 759 8.86 26.30 43.77
CA LYS A 759 9.29 27.34 42.85
C LYS A 759 10.18 26.76 41.74
N GLY A 760 10.19 27.40 40.60
CA GLY A 760 11.07 27.03 39.48
C GLY A 760 10.44 27.23 38.10
N THR A 761 11.07 26.67 37.09
CA THR A 761 10.54 26.63 35.73
C THR A 761 9.95 25.25 35.46
N ALA A 762 8.67 25.19 35.11
CA ALA A 762 7.99 24.00 34.65
C ALA A 762 7.73 24.07 33.13
N TYR A 763 7.55 22.91 32.54
CA TYR A 763 7.05 22.80 31.16
C TYR A 763 5.85 21.87 31.13
N VAL A 764 4.76 22.35 30.50
CA VAL A 764 3.46 21.68 30.50
C VAL A 764 2.93 21.61 29.08
N VAL A 765 2.43 20.44 28.67
CA VAL A 765 1.64 20.28 27.46
C VAL A 765 0.18 20.24 27.88
N ALA A 766 -0.61 21.24 27.48
CA ALA A 766 -2.00 21.36 27.87
C ALA A 766 -2.92 20.67 26.86
N GLY A 767 -3.84 19.86 27.36
CA GLY A 767 -4.73 19.04 26.56
C GLY A 767 -6.20 19.43 26.68
N TYR A 768 -6.94 19.15 25.62
CA TYR A 768 -8.39 19.29 25.57
C TYR A 768 -9.02 17.97 25.13
N SER A 769 -9.99 17.47 25.90
CA SER A 769 -10.81 16.32 25.53
C SER A 769 -12.02 16.78 24.74
N TYR A 770 -12.18 16.24 23.55
CA TYR A 770 -13.37 16.48 22.72
C TYR A 770 -14.24 15.24 22.67
N GLN A 771 -15.45 15.35 23.23
CA GLN A 771 -16.42 14.27 23.21
C GLN A 771 -17.29 14.38 21.95
N ILE A 772 -17.21 13.38 21.09
CA ILE A 772 -18.01 13.28 19.86
C ILE A 772 -19.43 12.82 20.20
N ASP A 773 -19.53 11.77 21.01
CA ASP A 773 -20.76 11.16 21.52
C ASP A 773 -20.48 10.40 22.83
N ALA A 774 -21.47 9.69 23.38
CA ALA A 774 -21.35 9.00 24.68
C ALA A 774 -20.19 7.98 24.75
N GLN A 775 -19.76 7.41 23.62
CA GLN A 775 -18.74 6.36 23.57
C GLN A 775 -17.40 6.87 23.01
N ASN A 776 -17.41 7.99 22.30
CA ASN A 776 -16.28 8.42 21.49
C ASN A 776 -15.72 9.77 21.98
N THR A 777 -14.49 9.72 22.46
CA THR A 777 -13.72 10.89 22.89
C THR A 777 -12.31 10.81 22.34
N TYR A 778 -11.75 11.94 21.90
CA TYR A 778 -10.34 12.05 21.56
C TYR A 778 -9.69 13.26 22.25
N TYR A 779 -8.36 13.25 22.29
CA TYR A 779 -7.57 14.27 22.97
C TYR A 779 -6.67 15.00 21.97
N LEU A 780 -6.60 16.31 22.12
CA LEU A 780 -5.69 17.18 21.38
C LEU A 780 -4.81 17.95 22.36
N TYR A 781 -3.59 18.26 21.96
CA TYR A 781 -2.61 18.90 22.82
C TYR A 781 -1.95 20.12 22.17
N SER A 782 -1.62 21.11 23.03
CA SER A 782 -0.84 22.29 22.66
C SER A 782 0.64 21.96 22.46
N GLN A 783 1.40 22.94 21.98
CA GLN A 783 2.85 22.97 22.16
C GLN A 783 3.20 23.10 23.65
N PRO A 784 4.42 22.71 24.08
CA PRO A 784 4.86 22.93 25.45
C PRO A 784 4.80 24.40 25.87
N ILE A 785 4.25 24.63 27.06
CA ILE A 785 4.10 25.95 27.69
C ILE A 785 5.15 26.07 28.78
N LYS A 786 5.93 27.14 28.75
CA LYS A 786 6.86 27.47 29.85
C LYS A 786 6.09 28.10 31.01
N MET A 787 6.11 27.47 32.17
CA MET A 787 5.51 27.97 33.42
C MET A 787 6.60 28.52 34.33
N ILE A 788 6.49 29.79 34.73
CA ILE A 788 7.37 30.40 35.73
C ILE A 788 6.62 30.37 37.05
N VAL A 789 7.11 29.58 37.99
CA VAL A 789 6.48 29.36 39.30
C VAL A 789 7.25 30.14 40.33
N ASN A 790 6.66 31.22 40.90
CA ASN A 790 7.26 32.16 41.83
C ASN A 790 6.84 31.94 43.27
#